data_3206f8e3d36ff4beba71fa845e4bdd3c
#
_entry.id   3206f8e3d36ff4beba71fa845e4bdd3c
#
_cell.length_a   1.000
_cell.length_b   1.000
_cell.length_c   1.000
_cell.angle_alpha   90.00
_cell.angle_beta   90.00
_cell.angle_gamma   90.00
#
_symmetry.space_group_name_H-M   'P 1'
#
loop_
_entity.id
_entity.type
_entity.pdbx_description
1 polymer ?
#
loop_
_entity_poly.entity_id
_entity_poly.type
_entity_poly.pdbx_seq_one_letter_code
_entity_poly.pdbx_strand_id
1 'polypeptide(L)'
;MSGRVVDLDVNPKDPANFYVAYASGGLWETKNHGNTFTPLFDNQMVMTIGDIKVDWDNNIIYVGTGENNSSRSSYSGNGIYKSSDNGKNWTHIGLDDSHHIGRIIIHPNDSEVLWIAALGHLYSENIERGVYKSVNGGESWMKTLYVNELTGAIDLIIDESNPDILYASMWEKDRKAWNFDGAGLGSGIYKSIDGGINWLEISGGSSGFPDTEGTGRIGLDISRSNPNILYAILDNQDRKESQKVNDNDDLNKDQIRDISVENFLKISDEKLNKFLRTNRFPSIYSSSLIKSMIERGEILPYSLVEYLEDSNTLLYDTPVIGAEVYMSEDSGLTWVKVNQDDLFSLFYSYGYYFGEIRVDPQNPAKVYTMGVPLVKSNDYGKTWESIDYENMHGDYHALWLNPNRSGHLIVGNDGGVNISYDDGSNWMKYNSTSVGQFYDINIDMKKPYNVYGGFQDNGVWMGPSDYTSSLRWHSSGQYQWKSIYGGDGMQTEIDFRDNETVYTGSQFGNYSRINTRSGERKRITPSHVLGERPYRWNWETPIYLSRHNQDILYMGSNKFHRSLNQGDNFETLSNDLTNGGIKGNVSYGTLTTIIESDLKFGLIYVGSDDGLIHISKDGGISWENISSSLPNNMWVSGIYPSKFKQSRVYLALNGYRWDNFSPMVYVSEDYGLNWSKIGHNLPMEPVNVIIEDNENESLIYVGTDHGVYASLDFGNTFSPFSKGLSGAPVHDLVVHPRDNDLVVGTHGRSVYIADVSHLQKIDETVLSKSLYLFKNDKIKYSNRWGSKNWSGQTIEPSIQFVIYSDSDQEIDLTITNNEKAIYNEKRKLDYGLNFIENNLYDENNEKYLSKGKYELQVTNLDKYSSIIEFEIN
;
A
#
# COMPACT_ATOMS: atom_id res chain seq x y z
N MET A 1 -10.64 -10.50 2.12
CA MET A 1 -10.20 -9.15 2.40
C MET A 1 -9.93 -8.44 1.10
N SER A 2 -10.13 -7.15 1.10
CA SER A 2 -9.82 -6.26 -0.01
C SER A 2 -8.97 -5.10 0.54
N GLY A 3 -8.52 -4.19 -0.31
CA GLY A 3 -7.76 -3.02 0.12
C GLY A 3 -8.66 -1.80 0.30
N ARG A 4 -8.01 -0.65 0.57
CA ARG A 4 -8.66 0.64 0.83
C ARG A 4 -9.49 1.11 -0.35
N VAL A 5 -10.78 1.37 -0.11
CA VAL A 5 -11.69 2.01 -1.04
C VAL A 5 -11.72 3.50 -0.73
N VAL A 6 -11.30 4.34 -1.67
CA VAL A 6 -11.22 5.80 -1.50
C VAL A 6 -12.45 6.52 -2.01
N ASP A 7 -13.14 5.96 -3.03
CA ASP A 7 -14.37 6.55 -3.55
C ASP A 7 -15.29 5.53 -4.24
N LEU A 8 -16.56 5.89 -4.39
CA LEU A 8 -17.63 5.09 -4.99
C LEU A 8 -18.51 6.00 -5.86
N ASP A 9 -18.78 5.60 -7.11
CA ASP A 9 -19.84 6.25 -7.91
C ASP A 9 -20.88 5.22 -8.36
N VAL A 10 -22.13 5.45 -7.97
CA VAL A 10 -23.23 4.49 -8.10
C VAL A 10 -24.30 5.02 -9.05
N ASN A 11 -24.76 4.19 -9.98
CA ASN A 11 -25.85 4.55 -10.87
C ASN A 11 -27.14 4.80 -10.08
N PRO A 12 -27.64 6.03 -10.02
CA PRO A 12 -28.84 6.34 -9.22
C PRO A 12 -30.13 5.74 -9.80
N LYS A 13 -30.11 5.35 -11.10
CA LYS A 13 -31.23 4.69 -11.79
C LYS A 13 -31.19 3.17 -11.63
N ASP A 14 -29.98 2.59 -11.44
CA ASP A 14 -29.74 1.16 -11.23
C ASP A 14 -28.61 0.93 -10.22
N PRO A 15 -28.88 0.97 -8.91
CA PRO A 15 -27.85 0.80 -7.88
C PRO A 15 -27.17 -0.58 -7.83
N ALA A 16 -27.55 -1.53 -8.71
CA ALA A 16 -26.79 -2.76 -8.92
C ALA A 16 -25.47 -2.52 -9.67
N ASN A 17 -25.39 -1.39 -10.38
CA ASN A 17 -24.27 -0.98 -11.20
C ASN A 17 -23.52 0.18 -10.52
N PHE A 18 -22.26 -0.06 -10.15
CA PHE A 18 -21.42 0.98 -9.55
C PHE A 18 -19.93 0.71 -9.79
N TYR A 19 -19.15 1.76 -9.64
CA TYR A 19 -17.70 1.73 -9.70
C TYR A 19 -17.10 1.88 -8.30
N VAL A 20 -15.97 1.22 -8.09
CA VAL A 20 -15.19 1.25 -6.84
C VAL A 20 -13.77 1.66 -7.16
N ALA A 21 -13.33 2.77 -6.57
CA ALA A 21 -11.96 3.25 -6.65
C ALA A 21 -11.17 2.80 -5.43
N TYR A 22 -10.08 2.08 -5.69
CA TYR A 22 -9.14 1.68 -4.64
C TYR A 22 -7.92 2.60 -4.65
N ALA A 23 -7.39 2.90 -3.47
CA ALA A 23 -6.26 3.80 -3.27
C ALA A 23 -5.07 3.51 -4.21
N SER A 24 -4.67 2.25 -4.30
CA SER A 24 -3.58 1.76 -5.16
C SER A 24 -3.96 0.52 -5.98
N GLY A 25 -5.22 0.11 -5.92
CA GLY A 25 -5.75 -1.10 -6.58
C GLY A 25 -6.52 -0.84 -7.88
N GLY A 26 -6.55 0.41 -8.38
CA GLY A 26 -7.23 0.81 -9.61
C GLY A 26 -8.75 0.88 -9.48
N LEU A 27 -9.41 0.97 -10.63
CA LEU A 27 -10.87 1.11 -10.76
C LEU A 27 -11.52 -0.23 -11.09
N TRP A 28 -12.61 -0.54 -10.39
CA TRP A 28 -13.38 -1.77 -10.56
C TRP A 28 -14.86 -1.48 -10.80
N GLU A 29 -15.50 -2.24 -11.70
CA GLU A 29 -16.94 -2.17 -12.01
C GLU A 29 -17.67 -3.40 -11.46
N THR A 30 -18.86 -3.19 -10.88
CA THR A 30 -19.85 -4.25 -10.64
C THR A 30 -21.18 -3.89 -11.29
N LYS A 31 -21.87 -4.90 -11.81
CA LYS A 31 -23.23 -4.79 -12.40
C LYS A 31 -24.28 -5.65 -11.69
N ASN A 32 -23.94 -6.16 -10.51
CA ASN A 32 -24.78 -7.12 -9.80
C ASN A 32 -24.67 -7.00 -8.28
N HIS A 33 -24.74 -5.75 -7.79
CA HIS A 33 -24.68 -5.43 -6.36
C HIS A 33 -23.42 -5.96 -5.66
N GLY A 34 -22.25 -5.90 -6.30
CA GLY A 34 -20.98 -6.33 -5.70
C GLY A 34 -20.72 -7.84 -5.68
N ASN A 35 -21.57 -8.66 -6.31
CA ASN A 35 -21.32 -10.11 -6.36
C ASN A 35 -20.11 -10.47 -7.24
N THR A 36 -19.87 -9.70 -8.30
CA THR A 36 -18.65 -9.82 -9.13
C THR A 36 -18.13 -8.44 -9.49
N PHE A 37 -16.82 -8.34 -9.65
CA PHE A 37 -16.14 -7.13 -10.06
C PHE A 37 -15.23 -7.37 -11.26
N THR A 38 -15.12 -6.37 -12.13
CA THR A 38 -14.23 -6.36 -13.29
C THR A 38 -13.28 -5.17 -13.18
N PRO A 39 -11.95 -5.37 -13.27
CA PRO A 39 -11.00 -4.26 -13.27
C PRO A 39 -11.05 -3.51 -14.61
N LEU A 40 -10.91 -2.20 -14.57
CA LEU A 40 -11.01 -1.34 -15.77
C LEU A 40 -9.77 -0.47 -16.00
N PHE A 41 -8.85 -0.37 -15.04
CA PHE A 41 -7.76 0.61 -15.05
C PHE A 41 -6.35 -0.02 -15.11
N ASP A 42 -6.24 -1.34 -15.29
CA ASP A 42 -5.02 -2.14 -15.16
C ASP A 42 -3.90 -1.78 -16.13
N ASN A 43 -4.23 -1.19 -17.27
CA ASN A 43 -3.29 -0.85 -18.33
C ASN A 43 -2.87 0.63 -18.33
N GLN A 44 -3.21 1.39 -17.28
CA GLN A 44 -2.81 2.78 -17.17
C GLN A 44 -1.43 2.91 -16.51
N MET A 45 -0.77 4.04 -16.73
CA MET A 45 0.56 4.30 -16.17
C MET A 45 0.58 4.29 -14.64
N VAL A 46 -0.51 4.75 -14.01
CA VAL A 46 -0.67 4.77 -12.56
C VAL A 46 -1.95 4.08 -12.16
N MET A 47 -1.92 3.35 -11.06
CA MET A 47 -3.07 2.61 -10.51
C MET A 47 -3.70 3.31 -9.30
N THR A 48 -3.09 4.39 -8.82
CA THR A 48 -3.52 5.11 -7.62
C THR A 48 -4.63 6.09 -7.95
N ILE A 49 -5.70 6.07 -7.18
CA ILE A 49 -6.88 6.90 -7.42
C ILE A 49 -7.16 7.76 -6.18
N GLY A 50 -7.52 9.01 -6.40
CA GLY A 50 -8.00 9.94 -5.38
C GLY A 50 -9.51 10.10 -5.40
N ASP A 51 -10.11 10.23 -6.60
CA ASP A 51 -11.56 10.43 -6.75
C ASP A 51 -12.05 9.95 -8.11
N ILE A 52 -13.34 9.61 -8.21
CA ILE A 52 -13.98 9.22 -9.48
C ILE A 52 -15.31 9.97 -9.64
N LYS A 53 -15.68 10.25 -10.90
CA LYS A 53 -17.00 10.77 -11.21
C LYS A 53 -17.53 10.21 -12.52
N VAL A 54 -18.80 9.82 -12.51
CA VAL A 54 -19.45 9.19 -13.65
C VAL A 54 -20.65 10.02 -14.14
N ASP A 55 -20.63 10.39 -15.40
CA ASP A 55 -21.82 10.81 -16.12
C ASP A 55 -22.56 9.56 -16.61
N TRP A 56 -23.51 9.10 -15.80
CA TRP A 56 -24.28 7.88 -16.06
C TRP A 56 -25.22 7.98 -17.28
N ASP A 57 -25.58 9.19 -17.71
CA ASP A 57 -26.45 9.39 -18.86
C ASP A 57 -25.68 9.30 -20.19
N ASN A 58 -24.42 9.73 -20.20
CA ASN A 58 -23.56 9.70 -21.38
C ASN A 58 -22.50 8.59 -21.33
N ASN A 59 -22.43 7.81 -20.25
CA ASN A 59 -21.43 6.75 -20.00
C ASN A 59 -19.98 7.26 -20.05
N ILE A 60 -19.74 8.44 -19.48
CA ILE A 60 -18.41 9.02 -19.36
C ILE A 60 -17.90 8.81 -17.95
N ILE A 61 -16.69 8.30 -17.82
CA ILE A 61 -16.02 8.10 -16.53
C ILE A 61 -14.82 9.01 -16.46
N TYR A 62 -14.69 9.76 -15.37
CA TYR A 62 -13.50 10.54 -15.03
C TYR A 62 -12.83 9.90 -13.82
N VAL A 63 -11.51 9.77 -13.87
CA VAL A 63 -10.65 9.26 -12.80
C VAL A 63 -9.59 10.31 -12.48
N GLY A 64 -9.61 10.81 -11.26
CA GLY A 64 -8.54 11.62 -10.69
C GLY A 64 -7.53 10.72 -10.00
N THR A 65 -6.27 10.77 -10.44
CA THR A 65 -5.22 9.90 -9.92
C THR A 65 -4.53 10.48 -8.69
N GLY A 66 -3.83 9.61 -7.95
CA GLY A 66 -3.11 9.95 -6.72
C GLY A 66 -4.01 9.99 -5.49
N GLU A 67 -3.72 9.12 -4.53
CA GLU A 67 -4.51 8.97 -3.30
C GLU A 67 -4.57 10.27 -2.49
N ASN A 68 -5.76 10.70 -2.09
CA ASN A 68 -5.99 11.99 -1.44
C ASN A 68 -5.85 12.00 0.09
N ASN A 69 -5.57 10.86 0.72
CA ASN A 69 -5.51 10.73 2.18
C ASN A 69 -4.23 11.32 2.79
N SER A 70 -3.24 11.68 1.98
CA SER A 70 -1.96 12.27 2.40
C SER A 70 -1.20 11.42 3.42
N SER A 71 -1.37 10.09 3.38
CA SER A 71 -0.65 9.12 4.19
C SER A 71 0.83 9.01 3.76
N ARG A 72 1.66 8.38 4.58
CA ARG A 72 3.04 8.05 4.22
C ARG A 72 3.15 7.03 3.08
N SER A 73 2.09 6.28 2.84
CA SER A 73 1.93 5.28 1.78
C SER A 73 1.04 5.77 0.63
N SER A 74 0.71 7.06 0.57
CA SER A 74 -0.06 7.64 -0.54
C SER A 74 0.85 7.87 -1.74
N TYR A 75 0.60 7.14 -2.82
CA TYR A 75 1.35 7.28 -4.06
C TYR A 75 0.83 8.44 -4.90
N SER A 76 1.74 9.12 -5.59
CA SER A 76 1.38 10.18 -6.54
C SER A 76 0.64 9.61 -7.74
N GLY A 77 -0.26 10.42 -8.28
CA GLY A 77 -0.86 10.25 -9.59
C GLY A 77 -0.17 11.14 -10.64
N ASN A 78 -0.79 11.21 -11.81
CA ASN A 78 -0.33 12.03 -12.93
C ASN A 78 -1.50 12.80 -13.61
N GLY A 79 -2.49 13.22 -12.82
CA GLY A 79 -3.62 14.01 -13.31
C GLY A 79 -4.89 13.22 -13.55
N ILE A 80 -5.62 13.57 -14.61
CA ILE A 80 -6.99 13.12 -14.87
C ILE A 80 -7.05 12.22 -16.10
N TYR A 81 -7.83 11.15 -16.00
CA TYR A 81 -8.18 10.26 -17.10
C TYR A 81 -9.68 10.31 -17.40
N LYS A 82 -10.04 10.23 -18.68
CA LYS A 82 -11.41 10.17 -19.20
C LYS A 82 -11.62 8.90 -20.02
N SER A 83 -12.72 8.22 -19.79
CA SER A 83 -13.23 7.18 -20.69
C SER A 83 -14.64 7.57 -21.18
N SER A 84 -14.87 7.40 -22.50
CA SER A 84 -16.18 7.62 -23.13
C SER A 84 -16.82 6.32 -23.63
N ASP A 85 -16.30 5.16 -23.19
CA ASP A 85 -16.73 3.84 -23.64
C ASP A 85 -16.86 2.81 -22.50
N ASN A 86 -17.27 3.27 -21.32
CA ASN A 86 -17.43 2.48 -20.10
C ASN A 86 -16.11 1.83 -19.63
N GLY A 87 -15.01 2.56 -19.63
CA GLY A 87 -13.73 2.13 -19.09
C GLY A 87 -12.92 1.17 -19.98
N LYS A 88 -13.31 0.98 -21.25
CA LYS A 88 -12.56 0.11 -22.19
C LYS A 88 -11.28 0.79 -22.68
N ASN A 89 -11.37 2.08 -23.01
CA ASN A 89 -10.25 2.91 -23.40
C ASN A 89 -10.21 4.18 -22.54
N TRP A 90 -9.00 4.66 -22.26
CA TRP A 90 -8.74 5.81 -21.42
C TRP A 90 -7.90 6.84 -22.15
N THR A 91 -8.22 8.11 -21.98
CA THR A 91 -7.45 9.26 -22.47
C THR A 91 -7.01 10.06 -21.28
N HIS A 92 -5.70 10.30 -21.16
CA HIS A 92 -5.16 11.25 -20.20
C HIS A 92 -5.50 12.68 -20.65
N ILE A 93 -6.07 13.51 -19.79
CA ILE A 93 -6.62 14.84 -20.13
C ILE A 93 -5.96 15.98 -19.35
N GLY A 94 -4.72 15.77 -18.84
CA GLY A 94 -3.88 16.80 -18.25
C GLY A 94 -3.87 16.82 -16.72
N LEU A 95 -3.37 17.93 -16.18
CA LEU A 95 -3.06 18.13 -14.75
C LEU A 95 -1.97 17.16 -14.24
N ASP A 96 -0.95 16.88 -15.08
CA ASP A 96 0.11 15.90 -14.83
C ASP A 96 0.81 16.11 -13.49
N ASP A 97 1.11 17.35 -13.13
CA ASP A 97 1.88 17.73 -11.95
C ASP A 97 0.99 18.04 -10.73
N SER A 98 -0.29 17.65 -10.78
CA SER A 98 -1.21 17.80 -9.63
C SER A 98 -0.98 16.75 -8.54
N HIS A 99 -0.36 15.63 -8.87
CA HIS A 99 -0.04 14.45 -8.07
C HIS A 99 -1.23 13.83 -7.32
N HIS A 100 -2.12 14.61 -6.71
CA HIS A 100 -3.22 14.09 -5.89
C HIS A 100 -4.51 14.84 -6.17
N ILE A 101 -5.54 14.12 -6.60
CA ILE A 101 -6.88 14.69 -6.87
C ILE A 101 -7.81 14.42 -5.71
N GLY A 102 -8.37 15.48 -5.12
CA GLY A 102 -9.28 15.41 -3.98
C GLY A 102 -10.72 15.13 -4.36
N ARG A 103 -11.22 15.81 -5.42
CA ARG A 103 -12.62 15.71 -5.84
C ARG A 103 -12.82 16.09 -7.30
N ILE A 104 -13.78 15.43 -7.97
CA ILE A 104 -14.24 15.72 -9.33
C ILE A 104 -15.73 16.05 -9.29
N ILE A 105 -16.13 17.18 -9.86
CA ILE A 105 -17.53 17.56 -10.04
C ILE A 105 -17.82 17.71 -11.53
N ILE A 106 -18.95 17.14 -11.99
CA ILE A 106 -19.51 17.33 -13.32
C ILE A 106 -20.73 18.26 -13.17
N HIS A 107 -20.86 19.24 -14.04
CA HIS A 107 -22.02 20.11 -14.06
C HIS A 107 -23.31 19.29 -14.35
N PRO A 108 -24.39 19.41 -13.53
CA PRO A 108 -25.55 18.52 -13.63
C PRO A 108 -26.30 18.55 -14.95
N ASN A 109 -26.15 19.63 -15.76
CA ASN A 109 -26.86 19.81 -17.02
C ASN A 109 -25.91 19.95 -18.24
N ASP A 110 -24.59 19.87 -18.06
CA ASP A 110 -23.61 20.06 -19.14
C ASP A 110 -22.34 19.22 -18.86
N SER A 111 -22.21 18.06 -19.51
CA SER A 111 -21.09 17.13 -19.32
C SER A 111 -19.73 17.68 -19.73
N GLU A 112 -19.68 18.80 -20.48
CA GLU A 112 -18.43 19.44 -20.88
C GLU A 112 -17.86 20.37 -19.79
N VAL A 113 -18.65 20.69 -18.75
CA VAL A 113 -18.22 21.57 -17.66
C VAL A 113 -17.86 20.73 -16.43
N LEU A 114 -16.61 20.89 -15.98
CA LEU A 114 -16.01 20.11 -14.90
C LEU A 114 -15.25 21.01 -13.93
N TRP A 115 -15.20 20.61 -12.66
CA TRP A 115 -14.33 21.18 -11.63
C TRP A 115 -13.53 20.08 -10.95
N ILE A 116 -12.26 20.39 -10.68
CA ILE A 116 -11.29 19.48 -10.04
C ILE A 116 -10.70 20.15 -8.80
N ALA A 117 -10.74 19.47 -7.67
CA ALA A 117 -9.96 19.80 -6.49
C ALA A 117 -8.58 19.12 -6.58
N ALA A 118 -7.50 19.90 -6.65
CA ALA A 118 -6.14 19.40 -6.72
C ALA A 118 -5.38 19.74 -5.44
N LEU A 119 -4.82 18.69 -4.79
CA LEU A 119 -4.04 18.81 -3.56
C LEU A 119 -2.56 19.18 -3.81
N GLY A 120 -2.06 18.92 -5.02
CA GLY A 120 -0.64 19.11 -5.35
C GLY A 120 0.26 18.02 -4.76
N HIS A 121 1.56 18.29 -4.71
CA HIS A 121 2.57 17.35 -4.21
C HIS A 121 2.39 17.03 -2.72
N LEU A 122 2.77 15.83 -2.32
CA LEU A 122 2.70 15.42 -0.92
C LEU A 122 3.92 15.89 -0.13
N TYR A 123 5.13 15.77 -0.69
CA TYR A 123 6.39 16.00 0.01
C TYR A 123 7.11 17.31 -0.36
N SER A 124 6.53 18.12 -1.24
CA SER A 124 7.08 19.42 -1.61
C SER A 124 6.00 20.49 -1.76
N GLU A 125 6.42 21.74 -1.70
CA GLU A 125 5.63 22.89 -2.14
C GLU A 125 5.49 22.85 -3.67
N ASN A 126 4.31 23.19 -4.20
CA ASN A 126 4.11 23.34 -5.63
C ASN A 126 2.93 24.26 -5.94
N ILE A 127 2.92 24.80 -7.17
CA ILE A 127 1.87 25.71 -7.62
C ILE A 127 0.64 24.99 -8.18
N GLU A 128 0.70 23.67 -8.43
CA GLU A 128 -0.38 22.89 -9.04
C GLU A 128 -1.43 22.46 -8.00
N ARG A 129 -1.77 23.37 -7.12
CA ARG A 129 -2.78 23.24 -6.05
C ARG A 129 -3.97 24.14 -6.30
N GLY A 130 -5.15 23.74 -5.83
CA GLY A 130 -6.36 24.56 -5.89
C GLY A 130 -7.47 23.97 -6.72
N VAL A 131 -8.41 24.82 -7.17
CA VAL A 131 -9.55 24.39 -7.99
C VAL A 131 -9.28 24.70 -9.45
N TYR A 132 -9.51 23.71 -10.30
CA TYR A 132 -9.45 23.83 -11.76
C TYR A 132 -10.83 23.67 -12.36
N LYS A 133 -11.13 24.43 -13.42
CA LYS A 133 -12.36 24.35 -14.22
C LYS A 133 -12.04 24.04 -15.67
N SER A 134 -12.80 23.14 -16.28
CA SER A 134 -12.88 22.94 -17.72
C SER A 134 -14.29 23.25 -18.21
N VAL A 135 -14.38 23.70 -19.47
CA VAL A 135 -15.65 23.96 -20.17
C VAL A 135 -15.71 23.22 -21.51
N ASN A 136 -14.82 22.27 -21.71
CA ASN A 136 -14.68 21.47 -22.95
C ASN A 136 -14.31 20.01 -22.64
N GLY A 137 -14.90 19.43 -21.63
CA GLY A 137 -14.77 18.01 -21.29
C GLY A 137 -13.38 17.60 -20.82
N GLY A 138 -12.55 18.55 -20.34
CA GLY A 138 -11.19 18.29 -19.88
C GLY A 138 -10.10 18.51 -20.95
N GLU A 139 -10.42 18.98 -22.16
CA GLU A 139 -9.41 19.30 -23.17
C GLU A 139 -8.47 20.45 -22.75
N SER A 140 -8.96 21.35 -21.92
CA SER A 140 -8.17 22.43 -21.32
C SER A 140 -8.69 22.79 -19.92
N TRP A 141 -7.78 23.29 -19.07
CA TRP A 141 -8.03 23.59 -17.67
C TRP A 141 -7.66 25.05 -17.33
N MET A 142 -8.48 25.69 -16.53
CA MET A 142 -8.23 27.00 -15.95
C MET A 142 -8.22 26.88 -14.43
N LYS A 143 -7.12 27.28 -13.78
CA LYS A 143 -7.07 27.39 -12.32
C LYS A 143 -7.89 28.59 -11.86
N THR A 144 -8.92 28.36 -11.05
CA THR A 144 -9.87 29.40 -10.63
C THR A 144 -9.76 29.75 -9.16
N LEU A 145 -9.23 28.85 -8.32
CA LEU A 145 -8.93 29.11 -6.92
C LEU A 145 -7.51 28.65 -6.61
N TYR A 146 -6.72 29.53 -5.99
CA TYR A 146 -5.39 29.26 -5.50
C TYR A 146 -5.12 30.10 -4.25
N VAL A 147 -4.61 29.49 -3.20
CA VAL A 147 -4.28 30.17 -1.93
C VAL A 147 -2.76 30.38 -1.82
N ASN A 148 -1.99 29.31 -1.72
CA ASN A 148 -0.53 29.35 -1.66
C ASN A 148 0.06 27.96 -2.05
N GLU A 149 1.39 27.84 -2.02
CA GLU A 149 2.13 26.63 -2.44
C GLU A 149 1.99 25.44 -1.47
N LEU A 150 1.43 25.62 -0.28
CA LEU A 150 1.17 24.58 0.72
C LEU A 150 -0.33 24.20 0.78
N THR A 151 -1.23 25.05 0.25
CA THR A 151 -2.67 24.86 0.40
C THR A 151 -3.33 24.35 -0.88
N GLY A 152 -3.80 23.10 -0.86
CA GLY A 152 -4.54 22.48 -1.97
C GLY A 152 -6.04 22.40 -1.72
N ALA A 153 -6.82 22.17 -2.78
CA ALA A 153 -8.24 21.85 -2.65
C ALA A 153 -8.41 20.37 -2.39
N ILE A 154 -9.19 20.02 -1.33
CA ILE A 154 -9.44 18.62 -0.96
C ILE A 154 -10.87 18.20 -1.28
N ASP A 155 -11.85 19.09 -1.15
CA ASP A 155 -13.24 18.75 -1.41
C ASP A 155 -13.96 19.87 -2.17
N LEU A 156 -14.98 19.48 -2.96
CA LEU A 156 -15.84 20.34 -3.76
C LEU A 156 -17.28 19.83 -3.69
N ILE A 157 -18.22 20.74 -3.50
CA ILE A 157 -19.65 20.44 -3.60
C ILE A 157 -20.35 21.49 -4.48
N ILE A 158 -21.47 21.10 -5.09
CA ILE A 158 -22.26 21.95 -5.98
C ILE A 158 -23.74 21.94 -5.54
N ASP A 159 -24.40 23.09 -5.63
CA ASP A 159 -25.85 23.15 -5.55
C ASP A 159 -26.46 22.67 -6.88
N GLU A 160 -26.93 21.41 -6.93
CA GLU A 160 -27.52 20.83 -8.14
C GLU A 160 -28.76 21.61 -8.65
N SER A 161 -29.43 22.38 -7.77
CA SER A 161 -30.58 23.23 -8.14
C SER A 161 -30.17 24.57 -8.75
N ASN A 162 -28.94 25.03 -8.44
CA ASN A 162 -28.36 26.25 -8.99
C ASN A 162 -26.83 26.02 -9.19
N PRO A 163 -26.41 25.44 -10.31
CA PRO A 163 -25.00 25.04 -10.54
C PRO A 163 -23.98 26.18 -10.60
N ASP A 164 -24.43 27.45 -10.57
CA ASP A 164 -23.55 28.61 -10.39
C ASP A 164 -22.97 28.68 -8.95
N ILE A 165 -23.60 27.97 -8.01
CA ILE A 165 -23.17 27.95 -6.60
C ILE A 165 -22.36 26.71 -6.33
N LEU A 166 -21.08 26.91 -5.98
CA LEU A 166 -20.14 25.86 -5.56
C LEU A 166 -19.47 26.23 -4.24
N TYR A 167 -19.03 25.22 -3.53
CA TYR A 167 -18.19 25.35 -2.33
C TYR A 167 -16.96 24.48 -2.47
N ALA A 168 -15.82 25.03 -2.01
CA ALA A 168 -14.55 24.33 -2.00
C ALA A 168 -13.95 24.36 -0.60
N SER A 169 -13.40 23.25 -0.13
CA SER A 169 -12.54 23.24 1.05
C SER A 169 -11.08 23.23 0.64
N MET A 170 -10.34 24.18 1.18
CA MET A 170 -8.90 24.31 1.02
C MET A 170 -8.21 23.77 2.26
N TRP A 171 -7.11 23.04 2.06
CA TRP A 171 -6.36 22.37 3.13
C TRP A 171 -4.87 22.67 3.00
N GLU A 172 -4.32 23.32 4.03
CA GLU A 172 -2.87 23.55 4.18
C GLU A 172 -2.24 22.32 4.81
N LYS A 173 -1.19 21.79 4.16
CA LYS A 173 -0.42 20.66 4.66
C LYS A 173 1.03 20.72 4.20
N ASP A 174 1.93 20.26 5.08
CA ASP A 174 3.34 20.05 4.76
C ASP A 174 3.79 18.69 5.31
N ARG A 175 4.25 17.78 4.41
CA ARG A 175 4.79 16.49 4.79
C ARG A 175 6.27 16.39 4.47
N LYS A 176 7.03 15.97 5.47
CA LYS A 176 8.44 15.59 5.36
C LYS A 176 8.61 14.14 5.77
N ALA A 177 9.77 13.54 5.48
CA ALA A 177 10.08 12.18 5.93
C ALA A 177 10.00 12.03 7.46
N TRP A 178 10.24 13.10 8.22
CA TRP A 178 10.28 13.14 9.69
C TRP A 178 9.13 13.91 10.36
N ASN A 179 8.29 14.62 9.59
CA ASN A 179 7.23 15.46 10.14
C ASN A 179 6.01 15.51 9.23
N PHE A 180 4.84 15.73 9.81
CA PHE A 180 3.64 16.04 9.07
C PHE A 180 2.84 17.12 9.80
N ASP A 181 2.70 18.27 9.17
CA ASP A 181 1.81 19.35 9.58
C ASP A 181 0.58 19.31 8.69
N GLY A 182 -0.56 18.92 9.25
CA GLY A 182 -1.83 18.71 8.54
C GLY A 182 -2.85 19.80 8.81
N ALA A 183 -2.44 20.97 9.26
CA ALA A 183 -3.30 22.11 9.57
C ALA A 183 -2.55 23.43 9.33
N GLY A 184 -3.27 24.52 9.12
CA GLY A 184 -2.71 25.85 8.93
C GLY A 184 -3.76 26.89 8.57
N LEU A 185 -3.32 28.18 8.60
CA LEU A 185 -4.19 29.35 8.32
C LEU A 185 -4.67 29.44 6.86
N GLY A 186 -4.06 28.68 5.94
CA GLY A 186 -4.53 28.57 4.55
C GLY A 186 -5.72 27.62 4.41
N SER A 187 -6.05 26.84 5.42
CA SER A 187 -7.22 25.96 5.40
C SER A 187 -8.50 26.76 5.62
N GLY A 188 -9.54 26.50 4.80
CA GLY A 188 -10.81 27.23 4.91
C GLY A 188 -11.83 26.81 3.87
N ILE A 189 -13.01 27.41 3.95
CA ILE A 189 -14.15 27.15 3.05
C ILE A 189 -14.35 28.35 2.14
N TYR A 190 -14.44 28.08 0.85
CA TYR A 190 -14.64 29.10 -0.20
C TYR A 190 -15.96 28.85 -0.94
N LYS A 191 -16.66 29.93 -1.31
CA LYS A 191 -17.93 29.92 -2.08
C LYS A 191 -17.76 30.64 -3.40
N SER A 192 -18.26 30.04 -4.46
CA SER A 192 -18.51 30.71 -5.75
C SER A 192 -20.02 30.87 -5.99
N ILE A 193 -20.39 31.92 -6.71
CA ILE A 193 -21.76 32.19 -7.16
C ILE A 193 -21.84 32.46 -8.68
N ASP A 194 -20.78 32.17 -9.39
CA ASP A 194 -20.61 32.39 -10.82
C ASP A 194 -20.02 31.19 -11.56
N GLY A 195 -20.39 29.99 -11.09
CA GLY A 195 -19.98 28.73 -11.70
C GLY A 195 -18.48 28.43 -11.48
N GLY A 196 -17.90 28.82 -10.35
CA GLY A 196 -16.54 28.54 -9.97
C GLY A 196 -15.48 29.37 -10.70
N ILE A 197 -15.84 30.60 -11.15
CA ILE A 197 -14.88 31.53 -11.76
C ILE A 197 -14.20 32.40 -10.70
N ASN A 198 -15.01 32.98 -9.80
CA ASN A 198 -14.52 33.76 -8.66
C ASN A 198 -14.97 33.12 -7.36
N TRP A 199 -14.12 33.22 -6.35
CA TRP A 199 -14.30 32.57 -5.05
C TRP A 199 -14.16 33.59 -3.93
N LEU A 200 -15.01 33.46 -2.91
CA LEU A 200 -14.98 34.24 -1.67
C LEU A 200 -14.80 33.27 -0.49
N GLU A 201 -13.84 33.53 0.36
CA GLU A 201 -13.72 32.81 1.63
C GLU A 201 -14.89 33.11 2.54
N ILE A 202 -15.50 32.05 3.09
CA ILE A 202 -16.70 32.10 3.96
C ILE A 202 -16.45 31.44 5.32
N SER A 203 -15.24 30.99 5.58
CA SER A 203 -14.74 30.56 6.90
C SER A 203 -14.02 31.70 7.60
N GLY A 204 -13.83 31.60 8.90
CA GLY A 204 -13.05 32.54 9.70
C GLY A 204 -13.80 33.83 10.09
N GLY A 205 -13.12 34.70 10.78
CA GLY A 205 -13.64 36.00 11.23
C GLY A 205 -14.92 35.89 12.08
N SER A 206 -16.01 36.48 11.59
CA SER A 206 -17.34 36.47 12.25
C SER A 206 -18.25 35.34 11.76
N SER A 207 -17.77 34.44 10.89
CA SER A 207 -18.57 33.33 10.35
C SER A 207 -18.94 32.28 11.41
N GLY A 208 -18.16 32.16 12.47
CA GLY A 208 -18.29 31.09 13.48
C GLY A 208 -17.57 29.77 13.14
N PHE A 209 -16.92 29.66 11.96
CA PHE A 209 -16.04 28.57 11.62
C PHE A 209 -14.59 28.89 12.07
N PRO A 210 -13.82 27.93 12.59
CA PRO A 210 -12.42 28.19 13.01
C PRO A 210 -11.50 28.67 11.88
N ASP A 211 -10.58 29.59 12.21
CA ASP A 211 -9.52 30.13 11.35
C ASP A 211 -8.18 30.17 12.12
N THR A 212 -7.87 29.08 12.80
CA THR A 212 -6.67 28.94 13.64
C THR A 212 -5.55 28.16 12.91
N GLU A 213 -4.35 28.16 13.47
CA GLU A 213 -3.26 27.29 13.02
C GLU A 213 -3.61 25.79 13.11
N GLY A 214 -4.59 25.41 13.94
CA GLY A 214 -5.10 24.06 14.09
C GLY A 214 -6.21 23.68 13.07
N THR A 215 -6.60 24.57 12.17
CA THR A 215 -7.61 24.28 11.14
C THR A 215 -7.03 23.32 10.09
N GLY A 216 -7.44 22.06 10.17
CA GLY A 216 -6.95 20.97 9.32
C GLY A 216 -7.85 20.68 8.12
N ARG A 217 -7.95 19.38 7.76
CA ARG A 217 -8.79 18.90 6.65
C ARG A 217 -10.27 19.16 6.94
N ILE A 218 -11.00 19.64 5.91
CA ILE A 218 -12.42 19.93 5.97
C ILE A 218 -13.13 19.12 4.89
N GLY A 219 -14.15 18.35 5.27
CA GLY A 219 -15.09 17.73 4.35
C GLY A 219 -16.41 18.48 4.33
N LEU A 220 -17.08 18.55 3.18
CA LEU A 220 -18.30 19.32 2.95
C LEU A 220 -19.41 18.44 2.40
N ASP A 221 -20.68 18.77 2.74
CA ASP A 221 -21.84 18.33 1.97
C ASP A 221 -23.00 19.35 2.08
N ILE A 222 -23.88 19.31 1.08
CA ILE A 222 -25.04 20.21 0.93
C ILE A 222 -26.34 19.41 0.92
N SER A 223 -27.33 19.87 1.66
CA SER A 223 -28.65 19.23 1.64
C SER A 223 -29.35 19.45 0.30
N ARG A 224 -29.61 18.37 -0.44
CA ARG A 224 -30.36 18.44 -1.72
C ARG A 224 -31.81 18.89 -1.52
N SER A 225 -32.42 18.58 -0.38
CA SER A 225 -33.79 18.98 -0.05
C SER A 225 -33.91 20.45 0.40
N ASN A 226 -32.83 21.06 0.90
CA ASN A 226 -32.72 22.43 1.29
C ASN A 226 -31.28 22.96 1.11
N PRO A 227 -30.91 23.51 -0.06
CA PRO A 227 -29.53 23.91 -0.37
C PRO A 227 -28.96 25.06 0.49
N ASN A 228 -29.78 25.70 1.34
CA ASN A 228 -29.26 26.63 2.33
C ASN A 228 -28.56 25.95 3.50
N ILE A 229 -28.83 24.65 3.71
CA ILE A 229 -28.20 23.85 4.77
C ILE A 229 -26.95 23.17 4.24
N LEU A 230 -25.83 23.51 4.86
CA LEU A 230 -24.52 22.94 4.62
C LEU A 230 -23.99 22.27 5.89
N TYR A 231 -23.23 21.25 5.72
CA TYR A 231 -22.45 20.63 6.78
C TYR A 231 -20.96 20.62 6.44
N ALA A 232 -20.15 20.80 7.47
CA ALA A 232 -18.69 20.67 7.40
C ALA A 232 -18.21 19.79 8.56
N ILE A 233 -17.32 18.86 8.27
CA ILE A 233 -16.53 18.16 9.29
C ILE A 233 -15.11 18.68 9.24
N LEU A 234 -14.58 19.05 10.41
CA LEU A 234 -13.23 19.60 10.58
C LEU A 234 -12.35 18.64 11.38
N ASP A 235 -11.15 18.37 10.89
CA ASP A 235 -10.03 17.84 11.68
C ASP A 235 -9.38 19.03 12.41
N ASN A 236 -9.73 19.20 13.68
CA ASN A 236 -9.23 20.31 14.50
C ASN A 236 -7.98 19.87 15.28
N GLN A 237 -6.81 20.34 14.87
CA GLN A 237 -5.51 20.05 15.46
C GLN A 237 -5.11 21.00 16.60
N ASP A 238 -5.98 21.94 16.98
CA ASP A 238 -5.77 22.75 18.18
C ASP A 238 -5.70 21.86 19.43
N ARG A 239 -4.85 22.24 20.39
CA ARG A 239 -4.69 21.48 21.62
C ARG A 239 -5.92 21.57 22.51
N LYS A 240 -6.38 20.43 23.03
CA LYS A 240 -7.34 20.36 24.13
C LYS A 240 -6.71 21.01 25.38
N GLU A 241 -7.51 21.82 26.09
CA GLU A 241 -7.13 22.29 27.42
C GLU A 241 -6.96 21.08 28.36
N SER A 242 -5.87 21.05 29.12
CA SER A 242 -5.62 20.00 30.08
C SER A 242 -6.72 19.97 31.15
N GLN A 243 -7.47 18.88 31.24
CA GLN A 243 -8.45 18.69 32.33
C GLN A 243 -7.68 18.66 33.66
N LYS A 244 -8.11 19.47 34.65
CA LYS A 244 -7.61 19.41 36.02
C LYS A 244 -7.95 18.03 36.61
N VAL A 245 -6.94 17.18 36.77
CA VAL A 245 -7.10 15.84 37.35
C VAL A 245 -7.44 15.98 38.85
N ASN A 246 -8.46 15.26 39.29
CA ASN A 246 -8.83 15.18 40.69
C ASN A 246 -7.75 14.39 41.48
N ASP A 247 -7.37 14.86 42.67
CA ASP A 247 -6.29 14.32 43.53
C ASP A 247 -6.51 12.84 43.98
N ASN A 248 -7.66 12.23 43.68
CA ASN A 248 -8.02 10.88 44.09
C ASN A 248 -7.81 9.79 43.01
N ASP A 249 -7.40 10.16 41.83
CA ASP A 249 -7.23 9.20 40.73
C ASP A 249 -5.89 8.46 40.78
N ASP A 250 -5.84 7.29 40.11
CA ASP A 250 -4.62 6.53 39.90
C ASP A 250 -3.56 7.37 39.19
N LEU A 251 -2.30 7.15 39.51
CA LEU A 251 -1.18 7.84 38.87
C LEU A 251 -1.17 7.58 37.36
N ASN A 252 -1.15 8.65 36.57
CA ASN A 252 -1.12 8.58 35.08
C ASN A 252 0.14 9.24 34.50
N LYS A 253 0.36 9.08 33.19
CA LYS A 253 1.52 9.61 32.46
C LYS A 253 1.62 11.14 32.58
N ASP A 254 0.51 11.86 32.44
CA ASP A 254 0.51 13.35 32.42
C ASP A 254 0.89 13.91 33.77
N GLN A 255 0.45 13.27 34.86
CA GLN A 255 0.86 13.66 36.20
C GLN A 255 2.36 13.47 36.42
N ILE A 256 2.98 12.45 35.82
CA ILE A 256 4.43 12.20 35.96
C ILE A 256 5.23 13.11 35.03
N ARG A 257 4.66 13.53 33.87
CA ARG A 257 5.36 14.35 32.88
C ARG A 257 5.91 15.65 33.45
N ASP A 258 5.10 16.33 34.24
CA ASP A 258 5.41 17.67 34.73
C ASP A 258 5.71 17.71 36.26
N ILE A 259 5.78 16.56 36.91
CA ILE A 259 6.00 16.48 38.35
C ILE A 259 7.45 16.85 38.71
N SER A 260 7.62 17.67 39.74
CA SER A 260 8.96 17.93 40.28
C SER A 260 9.55 16.69 40.95
N VAL A 261 10.89 16.57 41.00
CA VAL A 261 11.61 15.49 41.70
C VAL A 261 11.13 15.37 43.12
N GLU A 262 11.01 16.52 43.85
CA GLU A 262 10.55 16.54 45.22
C GLU A 262 9.16 15.94 45.43
N ASN A 263 8.21 16.27 44.51
CA ASN A 263 6.84 15.77 44.60
C ASN A 263 6.75 14.31 44.15
N PHE A 264 7.54 13.89 43.18
CA PHE A 264 7.63 12.50 42.75
C PHE A 264 8.08 11.58 43.89
N LEU A 265 9.09 11.96 44.64
CA LEU A 265 9.60 11.19 45.78
C LEU A 265 8.59 11.03 46.93
N LYS A 266 7.57 11.92 46.99
CA LYS A 266 6.45 11.83 47.95
C LYS A 266 5.34 10.87 47.52
N ILE A 267 5.32 10.40 46.28
CA ILE A 267 4.33 9.43 45.82
C ILE A 267 4.45 8.14 46.66
N SER A 268 3.31 7.57 47.08
CA SER A 268 3.34 6.31 47.83
C SER A 268 3.87 5.17 46.97
N ASP A 269 4.60 4.25 47.60
CA ASP A 269 5.17 3.08 46.92
C ASP A 269 4.07 2.20 46.30
N GLU A 270 2.89 2.14 46.93
CA GLU A 270 1.75 1.42 46.41
C GLU A 270 1.25 2.01 45.08
N LYS A 271 1.03 3.34 45.02
CA LYS A 271 0.59 4.03 43.78
C LYS A 271 1.63 3.89 42.67
N LEU A 272 2.91 4.08 42.97
CA LEU A 272 3.96 3.94 41.97
C LEU A 272 4.13 2.51 41.47
N ASN A 273 4.12 1.51 42.37
CA ASN A 273 4.17 0.10 41.94
C ASN A 273 2.92 -0.31 41.15
N LYS A 274 1.73 0.26 41.44
CA LYS A 274 0.52 0.05 40.64
C LYS A 274 0.73 0.62 39.24
N PHE A 275 1.23 1.87 39.13
CA PHE A 275 1.55 2.50 37.84
C PHE A 275 2.53 1.64 37.01
N LEU A 276 3.64 1.18 37.61
CA LEU A 276 4.63 0.35 36.94
C LEU A 276 4.02 -0.96 36.40
N ARG A 277 3.19 -1.64 37.20
CA ARG A 277 2.52 -2.88 36.76
C ARG A 277 1.49 -2.65 35.71
N THR A 278 0.64 -1.63 35.86
CA THR A 278 -0.41 -1.29 34.87
C THR A 278 0.19 -0.97 33.51
N ASN A 279 1.33 -0.27 33.51
CA ASN A 279 2.06 0.11 32.28
C ASN A 279 3.12 -0.92 31.87
N ARG A 280 3.09 -2.15 32.42
CA ARG A 280 3.93 -3.29 32.02
C ARG A 280 5.44 -3.02 32.07
N PHE A 281 5.91 -2.21 33.01
CA PHE A 281 7.35 -2.10 33.24
C PHE A 281 7.94 -3.46 33.60
N PRO A 282 9.19 -3.76 33.14
CA PRO A 282 9.91 -4.97 33.56
C PRO A 282 9.95 -5.10 35.10
N SER A 283 9.81 -6.33 35.59
CA SER A 283 9.72 -6.60 37.04
C SER A 283 10.95 -6.22 37.85
N ILE A 284 12.07 -5.92 37.18
CA ILE A 284 13.28 -5.37 37.81
C ILE A 284 13.04 -3.95 38.35
N TYR A 285 12.11 -3.19 37.80
CA TYR A 285 11.79 -1.83 38.25
C TYR A 285 10.73 -1.86 39.33
N SER A 286 11.13 -1.49 40.53
CA SER A 286 10.25 -1.30 41.68
C SER A 286 10.21 0.16 42.11
N SER A 287 9.19 0.59 42.86
CA SER A 287 9.10 1.95 43.40
C SER A 287 10.36 2.36 44.12
N SER A 288 10.92 1.50 44.97
CA SER A 288 12.15 1.77 45.74
C SER A 288 13.37 1.97 44.84
N LEU A 289 13.52 1.14 43.79
CA LEU A 289 14.62 1.30 42.82
C LEU A 289 14.47 2.60 42.03
N ILE A 290 13.28 2.89 41.50
CA ILE A 290 13.01 4.12 40.73
C ILE A 290 13.32 5.37 41.56
N LYS A 291 12.81 5.46 42.80
CA LYS A 291 13.10 6.58 43.68
C LYS A 291 14.58 6.73 43.96
N SER A 292 15.28 5.61 44.20
CA SER A 292 16.72 5.62 44.41
C SER A 292 17.49 6.08 43.17
N MET A 293 17.09 5.70 41.97
CA MET A 293 17.71 6.18 40.71
C MET A 293 17.51 7.71 40.56
N ILE A 294 16.31 8.20 40.89
CA ILE A 294 15.98 9.64 40.83
C ILE A 294 16.78 10.42 41.88
N GLU A 295 16.89 9.91 43.11
CA GLU A 295 17.69 10.54 44.17
C GLU A 295 19.19 10.63 43.83
N ARG A 296 19.72 9.64 43.11
CA ARG A 296 21.11 9.66 42.60
C ARG A 296 21.29 10.49 41.32
N GLY A 297 20.20 11.01 40.75
CA GLY A 297 20.23 11.78 39.49
C GLY A 297 20.53 10.94 38.24
N GLU A 298 20.32 9.61 38.29
CA GLU A 298 20.51 8.72 37.17
C GLU A 298 19.37 8.84 36.15
N ILE A 299 18.17 9.13 36.64
CA ILE A 299 16.96 9.38 35.81
C ILE A 299 16.15 10.55 36.39
N LEU A 300 15.28 11.12 35.58
CA LEU A 300 14.25 12.09 35.99
C LEU A 300 12.87 11.41 36.07
N PRO A 301 11.86 11.98 36.77
CA PRO A 301 10.49 11.46 36.74
C PRO A 301 9.97 11.32 35.31
N TYR A 302 10.23 12.27 34.46
CA TYR A 302 9.90 12.25 33.01
C TYR A 302 10.44 11.03 32.30
N SER A 303 11.55 10.44 32.71
CA SER A 303 12.12 9.23 32.07
C SER A 303 11.17 8.02 32.13
N LEU A 304 10.24 7.98 33.10
CA LEU A 304 9.20 6.96 33.15
C LEU A 304 8.16 7.15 32.06
N VAL A 305 7.86 8.40 31.72
CA VAL A 305 6.93 8.71 30.62
C VAL A 305 7.60 8.43 29.28
N GLU A 306 8.83 8.92 29.11
CA GLU A 306 9.65 8.67 27.90
C GLU A 306 9.83 7.16 27.64
N TYR A 307 9.99 6.34 28.68
CA TYR A 307 10.09 4.89 28.57
C TYR A 307 8.84 4.24 27.98
N LEU A 308 7.65 4.83 28.21
CA LEU A 308 6.36 4.34 27.74
C LEU A 308 5.91 4.95 26.43
N GLU A 309 6.50 6.08 26.04
CA GLU A 309 6.17 6.75 24.78
C GLU A 309 6.89 6.07 23.62
N ASP A 310 6.10 5.53 22.72
CA ASP A 310 6.54 5.06 21.42
C ASP A 310 5.75 5.78 20.32
N SER A 311 6.22 5.69 19.08
CA SER A 311 5.59 6.35 17.94
C SER A 311 4.15 5.88 17.70
N ASN A 312 3.81 4.66 18.12
CA ASN A 312 2.46 4.13 17.99
C ASN A 312 1.49 4.75 19.00
N THR A 313 1.96 4.92 20.23
CA THR A 313 1.18 5.60 21.31
C THR A 313 0.86 7.04 20.92
N LEU A 314 1.81 7.76 20.33
CA LEU A 314 1.63 9.16 19.93
C LEU A 314 0.54 9.37 18.88
N LEU A 315 0.25 8.36 18.04
CA LEU A 315 -0.87 8.43 17.06
C LEU A 315 -2.23 8.53 17.73
N TYR A 316 -2.40 7.98 18.93
CA TYR A 316 -3.69 7.91 19.62
C TYR A 316 -3.82 8.85 20.84
N ASP A 317 -2.72 9.22 21.45
CA ASP A 317 -2.69 9.95 22.75
C ASP A 317 -2.32 11.44 22.61
N THR A 318 -2.17 11.98 21.39
CA THR A 318 -1.90 13.42 21.20
C THR A 318 -3.11 14.25 21.63
N PRO A 319 -2.96 15.28 22.50
CA PRO A 319 -4.09 16.04 23.04
C PRO A 319 -4.58 17.11 22.08
N VAL A 320 -5.20 16.68 20.96
CA VAL A 320 -5.88 17.54 19.97
C VAL A 320 -7.39 17.50 20.14
N ILE A 321 -8.09 18.51 19.63
CA ILE A 321 -9.57 18.56 19.69
C ILE A 321 -10.16 17.41 18.86
N GLY A 322 -9.62 17.18 17.64
CA GLY A 322 -10.06 16.11 16.73
C GLY A 322 -11.30 16.52 15.93
N ALA A 323 -12.24 15.60 15.73
CA ALA A 323 -13.39 15.82 14.86
C ALA A 323 -14.41 16.80 15.45
N GLU A 324 -14.77 17.82 14.67
CA GLU A 324 -15.85 18.74 14.96
C GLU A 324 -16.79 18.88 13.76
N VAL A 325 -18.12 18.89 14.01
CA VAL A 325 -19.14 19.05 12.97
C VAL A 325 -19.79 20.42 13.07
N TYR A 326 -19.80 21.13 11.97
CA TYR A 326 -20.42 22.46 11.82
C TYR A 326 -21.59 22.41 10.84
N MET A 327 -22.61 23.23 11.08
CA MET A 327 -23.77 23.40 10.20
C MET A 327 -23.97 24.88 9.89
N SER A 328 -24.33 25.19 8.65
CA SER A 328 -24.84 26.50 8.22
C SER A 328 -26.28 26.33 7.76
N GLU A 329 -27.13 27.29 8.05
CA GLU A 329 -28.54 27.39 7.56
C GLU A 329 -28.75 28.53 6.58
N ASP A 330 -27.70 29.26 6.23
CA ASP A 330 -27.74 30.50 5.40
C ASP A 330 -26.75 30.43 4.22
N SER A 331 -26.57 29.22 3.65
CA SER A 331 -25.68 28.96 2.49
C SER A 331 -24.21 29.31 2.75
N GLY A 332 -23.74 29.06 3.97
CA GLY A 332 -22.33 29.17 4.38
C GLY A 332 -21.93 30.55 4.90
N LEU A 333 -22.88 31.48 5.13
CA LEU A 333 -22.55 32.80 5.67
C LEU A 333 -22.19 32.74 7.16
N THR A 334 -22.92 31.89 7.91
CA THR A 334 -22.63 31.63 9.32
C THR A 334 -22.59 30.14 9.61
N TRP A 335 -21.73 29.73 10.56
CA TRP A 335 -21.51 28.36 10.94
C TRP A 335 -21.68 28.18 12.45
N VAL A 336 -22.30 27.09 12.85
CA VAL A 336 -22.47 26.72 14.25
C VAL A 336 -21.95 25.31 14.46
N LYS A 337 -21.07 25.10 15.43
CA LYS A 337 -20.69 23.76 15.89
C LYS A 337 -21.91 23.05 16.46
N VAL A 338 -22.29 21.91 15.89
CA VAL A 338 -23.55 21.24 16.23
C VAL A 338 -23.35 20.02 17.15
N ASN A 339 -22.22 19.29 17.06
CA ASN A 339 -22.00 18.10 17.88
C ASN A 339 -21.89 18.45 19.38
N GLN A 340 -22.73 17.85 20.18
CA GLN A 340 -22.72 17.91 21.66
C GLN A 340 -21.76 16.86 22.24
N ASP A 341 -21.66 15.73 21.58
CA ASP A 341 -20.76 14.63 21.96
C ASP A 341 -19.31 14.94 21.59
N ASP A 342 -18.38 14.41 22.37
CA ASP A 342 -16.96 14.40 21.98
C ASP A 342 -16.75 13.34 20.88
N LEU A 343 -16.33 13.79 19.71
CA LEU A 343 -16.06 12.92 18.55
C LEU A 343 -14.58 12.60 18.39
N PHE A 344 -13.77 12.72 19.43
CA PHE A 344 -12.34 12.45 19.37
C PHE A 344 -12.02 11.06 18.78
N SER A 345 -12.77 10.02 19.17
CA SER A 345 -12.58 8.65 18.65
C SER A 345 -12.95 8.47 17.18
N LEU A 346 -13.59 9.46 16.54
CA LEU A 346 -13.82 9.46 15.10
C LEU A 346 -12.51 9.63 14.32
N PHE A 347 -11.64 10.53 14.80
CA PHE A 347 -10.40 10.89 14.12
C PHE A 347 -9.14 10.58 14.91
N TYR A 348 -9.22 10.50 16.22
CA TYR A 348 -8.06 10.56 17.10
C TYR A 348 -7.16 11.76 16.76
N SER A 349 -5.86 11.57 16.54
CA SER A 349 -4.92 12.61 16.12
C SER A 349 -4.55 12.55 14.62
N TYR A 350 -5.24 11.72 13.83
CA TYR A 350 -4.93 11.54 12.41
C TYR A 350 -6.15 11.78 11.49
N GLY A 351 -6.94 12.80 11.82
CA GLY A 351 -8.09 13.21 11.03
C GLY A 351 -7.77 13.61 9.59
N TYR A 352 -6.51 13.92 9.29
CA TYR A 352 -6.02 14.14 7.93
C TYR A 352 -6.32 12.97 6.98
N TYR A 353 -6.46 11.77 7.53
CA TYR A 353 -6.71 10.53 6.79
C TYR A 353 -8.17 10.38 6.35
N PHE A 354 -9.08 11.07 7.02
CA PHE A 354 -10.53 11.03 6.83
C PHE A 354 -11.03 12.40 6.31
N GLY A 355 -12.24 12.77 6.61
CA GLY A 355 -12.79 14.09 6.28
C GLY A 355 -13.99 14.00 5.35
N GLU A 356 -14.79 12.96 5.50
CA GLU A 356 -16.00 12.77 4.70
C GLU A 356 -17.26 12.90 5.56
N ILE A 357 -18.22 13.69 5.06
CA ILE A 357 -19.55 13.89 5.64
C ILE A 357 -20.59 13.77 4.54
N ARG A 358 -21.75 13.17 4.82
CA ARG A 358 -22.84 13.03 3.83
C ARG A 358 -24.20 13.29 4.48
N VAL A 359 -25.01 14.09 3.80
CA VAL A 359 -26.39 14.43 4.22
C VAL A 359 -27.37 13.57 3.46
N ASP A 360 -28.36 12.98 4.15
CA ASP A 360 -29.43 12.23 3.49
C ASP A 360 -30.13 13.13 2.46
N PRO A 361 -30.23 12.72 1.19
CA PRO A 361 -30.81 13.57 0.12
C PRO A 361 -32.26 14.03 0.37
N GLN A 362 -33.00 13.28 1.20
CA GLN A 362 -34.42 13.55 1.48
C GLN A 362 -34.65 14.21 2.84
N ASN A 363 -33.67 14.10 3.78
CA ASN A 363 -33.83 14.58 5.16
C ASN A 363 -32.57 15.29 5.67
N PRO A 364 -32.56 16.64 5.74
CA PRO A 364 -31.39 17.40 6.17
C PRO A 364 -31.01 17.20 7.63
N ALA A 365 -31.89 16.63 8.47
CA ALA A 365 -31.58 16.29 9.86
C ALA A 365 -30.73 14.99 10.00
N LYS A 366 -30.65 14.20 8.93
CA LYS A 366 -29.96 12.93 8.91
C LYS A 366 -28.61 13.06 8.22
N VAL A 367 -27.56 12.84 8.97
CA VAL A 367 -26.17 13.08 8.56
C VAL A 367 -25.30 11.90 8.94
N TYR A 368 -24.36 11.56 8.08
CA TYR A 368 -23.37 10.52 8.30
C TYR A 368 -21.96 11.10 8.22
N THR A 369 -21.06 10.63 9.06
CA THR A 369 -19.64 10.96 8.94
C THR A 369 -18.76 9.74 9.13
N MET A 370 -17.64 9.79 8.47
CA MET A 370 -16.69 8.70 8.30
C MET A 370 -15.36 9.04 8.98
N GLY A 371 -14.82 8.05 9.66
CA GLY A 371 -13.54 8.08 10.35
C GLY A 371 -13.17 6.65 10.69
N VAL A 372 -12.54 6.43 11.83
CA VAL A 372 -12.29 5.09 12.35
C VAL A 372 -13.60 4.31 12.50
N PRO A 373 -14.67 4.83 13.18
CA PRO A 373 -16.03 4.31 13.04
C PRO A 373 -16.82 5.05 11.94
N LEU A 374 -17.89 4.42 11.48
CA LEU A 374 -18.95 5.05 10.72
C LEU A 374 -20.09 5.44 11.68
N VAL A 375 -20.40 6.74 11.74
CA VAL A 375 -21.41 7.26 12.66
C VAL A 375 -22.52 8.00 11.94
N LYS A 376 -23.72 8.01 12.54
CA LYS A 376 -24.92 8.64 12.01
C LYS A 376 -25.57 9.54 13.07
N SER A 377 -26.09 10.67 12.63
CA SER A 377 -26.97 11.56 13.40
C SER A 377 -28.35 11.62 12.74
N ASN A 378 -29.40 11.75 13.55
CA ASN A 378 -30.79 11.97 13.09
C ASN A 378 -31.38 13.32 13.57
N ASP A 379 -30.56 14.20 14.14
CA ASP A 379 -30.96 15.41 14.83
C ASP A 379 -30.09 16.64 14.46
N TYR A 380 -29.75 16.75 13.17
CA TYR A 380 -28.88 17.81 12.61
C TYR A 380 -27.46 17.83 13.17
N GLY A 381 -26.88 16.64 13.44
CA GLY A 381 -25.51 16.51 13.91
C GLY A 381 -25.30 16.76 15.40
N LYS A 382 -26.35 16.82 16.21
CA LYS A 382 -26.24 17.09 17.66
C LYS A 382 -25.77 15.88 18.44
N THR A 383 -26.36 14.71 18.15
CA THR A 383 -26.00 13.45 18.77
C THR A 383 -25.65 12.42 17.70
N TRP A 384 -24.76 11.46 18.03
CA TRP A 384 -24.20 10.51 17.08
C TRP A 384 -24.25 9.09 17.60
N GLU A 385 -24.57 8.14 16.74
CA GLU A 385 -24.54 6.71 17.01
C GLU A 385 -23.67 5.98 16.00
N SER A 386 -22.85 5.02 16.45
CA SER A 386 -22.13 4.13 15.53
C SER A 386 -23.10 3.18 14.84
N ILE A 387 -22.89 2.98 13.54
CA ILE A 387 -23.63 2.05 12.69
C ILE A 387 -22.71 1.01 12.02
N ASP A 388 -21.44 0.94 12.42
CA ASP A 388 -20.53 -0.14 12.05
C ASP A 388 -20.71 -1.36 12.99
N TYR A 389 -20.32 -2.53 12.49
CA TYR A 389 -20.45 -3.81 13.18
C TYR A 389 -19.14 -4.61 13.13
N GLU A 390 -19.02 -5.64 13.98
CA GLU A 390 -17.84 -6.51 14.09
C GLU A 390 -17.44 -7.22 12.78
N ASN A 391 -18.34 -7.34 11.81
CA ASN A 391 -18.05 -7.92 10.49
C ASN A 391 -17.56 -6.90 9.45
N MET A 392 -17.42 -5.64 9.82
CA MET A 392 -16.89 -4.56 8.97
C MET A 392 -15.46 -4.22 9.39
N HIS A 393 -14.67 -3.73 8.45
CA HIS A 393 -13.40 -3.09 8.75
C HIS A 393 -13.66 -1.66 9.21
N GLY A 394 -12.80 -1.11 10.07
CA GLY A 394 -12.82 0.32 10.36
C GLY A 394 -12.26 1.17 9.22
N ASP A 395 -11.99 2.43 9.51
CA ASP A 395 -11.35 3.40 8.60
C ASP A 395 -12.16 3.60 7.31
N TYR A 396 -13.20 4.42 7.41
CA TYR A 396 -14.16 4.66 6.34
C TYR A 396 -13.82 5.92 5.54
N HIS A 397 -13.86 5.81 4.18
CA HIS A 397 -13.44 6.88 3.27
C HIS A 397 -14.48 7.25 2.22
N ALA A 398 -15.42 6.37 1.90
CA ALA A 398 -16.42 6.60 0.87
C ALA A 398 -17.81 6.19 1.34
N LEU A 399 -18.83 7.02 1.05
CA LEU A 399 -20.22 6.70 1.33
C LEU A 399 -21.13 7.25 0.25
N TRP A 400 -21.89 6.36 -0.37
CA TRP A 400 -22.99 6.72 -1.23
C TRP A 400 -24.34 6.50 -0.53
N LEU A 401 -25.21 7.50 -0.61
CA LEU A 401 -26.59 7.48 -0.13
C LEU A 401 -27.54 7.42 -1.31
N ASN A 402 -28.45 6.45 -1.31
CA ASN A 402 -29.42 6.32 -2.40
C ASN A 402 -30.40 7.50 -2.42
N PRO A 403 -30.41 8.35 -3.47
CA PRO A 403 -31.29 9.52 -3.54
C PRO A 403 -32.77 9.15 -3.63
N ASN A 404 -33.09 7.92 -4.09
CA ASN A 404 -34.45 7.45 -4.30
C ASN A 404 -34.98 6.56 -3.16
N ARG A 405 -34.08 6.08 -2.27
CA ARG A 405 -34.44 5.17 -1.16
C ARG A 405 -33.58 5.45 0.05
N SER A 406 -34.09 6.22 0.99
CA SER A 406 -33.40 6.44 2.27
C SER A 406 -33.11 5.13 2.99
N GLY A 407 -31.95 5.00 3.59
CA GLY A 407 -31.45 3.78 4.27
C GLY A 407 -30.82 2.73 3.36
N HIS A 408 -30.74 2.94 2.06
CA HIS A 408 -29.87 2.15 1.18
C HIS A 408 -28.52 2.87 1.06
N LEU A 409 -27.48 2.26 1.62
CA LEU A 409 -26.13 2.80 1.79
C LEU A 409 -25.13 1.86 1.12
N ILE A 410 -24.12 2.43 0.44
CA ILE A 410 -22.91 1.70 0.00
C ILE A 410 -21.72 2.45 0.58
N VAL A 411 -20.85 1.72 1.31
CA VAL A 411 -19.72 2.32 2.00
C VAL A 411 -18.42 1.59 1.64
N GLY A 412 -17.34 2.36 1.50
CA GLY A 412 -15.98 1.89 1.31
C GLY A 412 -15.11 2.15 2.54
N ASN A 413 -14.31 1.16 2.90
CA ASN A 413 -13.34 1.24 4.01
C ASN A 413 -12.03 0.52 3.65
N ASP A 414 -11.09 0.43 4.59
CA ASP A 414 -9.78 -0.22 4.37
C ASP A 414 -9.85 -1.74 4.18
N GLY A 415 -11.04 -2.34 4.35
CA GLY A 415 -11.31 -3.77 4.09
C GLY A 415 -12.18 -4.06 2.89
N GLY A 416 -12.62 -3.03 2.12
CA GLY A 416 -13.43 -3.18 0.92
C GLY A 416 -14.79 -2.49 0.98
N VAL A 417 -15.79 -3.06 0.30
CA VAL A 417 -17.14 -2.49 0.12
C VAL A 417 -18.16 -3.19 1.02
N ASN A 418 -19.06 -2.41 1.60
CA ASN A 418 -20.19 -2.93 2.38
C ASN A 418 -21.49 -2.24 1.94
N ILE A 419 -22.60 -2.98 1.93
CA ILE A 419 -23.91 -2.50 1.50
C ILE A 419 -24.93 -2.72 2.62
N SER A 420 -25.71 -1.70 2.94
CA SER A 420 -26.88 -1.76 3.82
C SER A 420 -28.13 -1.34 3.08
N TYR A 421 -29.27 -1.99 3.38
CA TYR A 421 -30.59 -1.64 2.88
C TYR A 421 -31.56 -1.18 3.95
N ASP A 422 -31.08 -1.07 5.19
CA ASP A 422 -31.87 -0.79 6.41
C ASP A 422 -31.18 0.23 7.33
N ASP A 423 -30.56 1.24 6.68
CA ASP A 423 -29.99 2.41 7.35
C ASP A 423 -28.85 2.08 8.31
N GLY A 424 -28.02 1.09 7.94
CA GLY A 424 -26.87 0.65 8.72
C GLY A 424 -27.22 -0.33 9.83
N SER A 425 -28.47 -0.81 9.92
CA SER A 425 -28.85 -1.82 10.94
C SER A 425 -28.25 -3.21 10.63
N ASN A 426 -28.02 -3.52 9.36
CA ASN A 426 -27.30 -4.71 8.89
C ASN A 426 -26.47 -4.40 7.67
N TRP A 427 -25.32 -5.09 7.55
CA TRP A 427 -24.37 -4.89 6.46
C TRP A 427 -24.00 -6.20 5.76
N MET A 428 -23.95 -6.14 4.44
CA MET A 428 -23.40 -7.19 3.58
C MET A 428 -22.00 -6.77 3.12
N LYS A 429 -21.01 -7.62 3.38
CA LYS A 429 -19.61 -7.37 3.03
C LYS A 429 -19.27 -7.98 1.68
N TYR A 430 -18.66 -7.20 0.80
CA TYR A 430 -18.18 -7.60 -0.52
C TYR A 430 -16.66 -7.36 -0.62
N ASN A 431 -15.91 -8.45 -0.69
CA ASN A 431 -14.44 -8.42 -0.72
C ASN A 431 -13.86 -9.45 -1.70
N SER A 432 -14.52 -9.62 -2.85
CA SER A 432 -14.09 -10.55 -3.90
C SER A 432 -13.08 -9.95 -4.90
N THR A 433 -12.77 -8.68 -4.79
CA THR A 433 -11.73 -8.02 -5.59
C THR A 433 -10.33 -8.49 -5.20
N SER A 434 -9.45 -8.69 -6.19
CA SER A 434 -8.04 -9.05 -5.96
C SER A 434 -7.23 -7.80 -5.65
N VAL A 435 -7.59 -7.12 -4.56
CA VAL A 435 -6.92 -5.91 -4.08
C VAL A 435 -6.38 -6.18 -2.68
N GLY A 436 -5.10 -5.93 -2.48
CA GLY A 436 -4.41 -6.07 -1.21
C GLY A 436 -3.11 -5.28 -1.26
N GLN A 437 -2.78 -4.58 -0.18
CA GLN A 437 -1.67 -3.65 -0.10
C GLN A 437 -0.55 -4.28 0.74
N PHE A 438 0.28 -5.14 0.10
CA PHE A 438 1.42 -5.74 0.78
C PHE A 438 2.51 -4.70 1.07
N TYR A 439 3.09 -4.78 2.26
CA TYR A 439 4.36 -4.15 2.60
C TYR A 439 5.54 -5.06 2.29
N ASP A 440 5.39 -6.35 2.58
CA ASP A 440 6.46 -7.34 2.48
C ASP A 440 5.86 -8.73 2.23
N ILE A 441 6.61 -9.61 1.56
CA ILE A 441 6.23 -11.01 1.34
C ILE A 441 7.39 -11.96 1.69
N ASN A 442 7.05 -13.17 2.10
CA ASN A 442 8.02 -14.25 2.24
C ASN A 442 7.38 -15.62 1.96
N ILE A 443 8.17 -16.67 1.92
CA ILE A 443 7.77 -18.03 1.54
C ILE A 443 8.28 -19.07 2.54
N ASP A 444 7.62 -20.22 2.61
CA ASP A 444 8.14 -21.39 3.31
C ASP A 444 8.59 -22.50 2.34
N MET A 445 9.12 -23.60 2.88
CA MET A 445 9.62 -24.73 2.09
C MET A 445 8.65 -25.92 2.06
N LYS A 446 7.39 -25.75 2.43
CA LYS A 446 6.33 -26.78 2.28
C LYS A 446 6.07 -27.12 0.84
N LYS A 447 5.23 -28.12 0.58
CA LYS A 447 4.83 -28.52 -0.76
C LYS A 447 3.30 -28.79 -0.79
N PRO A 448 2.47 -27.94 -1.43
CA PRO A 448 2.85 -26.64 -1.98
C PRO A 448 3.43 -25.73 -0.91
N TYR A 449 4.26 -24.76 -1.30
CA TYR A 449 4.77 -23.76 -0.36
C TYR A 449 3.68 -22.76 -0.01
N ASN A 450 3.79 -22.12 1.15
CA ASN A 450 2.93 -20.99 1.50
C ASN A 450 3.63 -19.67 1.19
N VAL A 451 2.83 -18.70 0.78
CA VAL A 451 3.19 -17.29 0.73
C VAL A 451 2.70 -16.64 2.02
N TYR A 452 3.56 -15.85 2.63
CA TYR A 452 3.28 -15.03 3.81
C TYR A 452 3.39 -13.57 3.40
N GLY A 453 2.62 -12.70 4.05
CA GLY A 453 2.80 -11.27 3.82
C GLY A 453 2.03 -10.41 4.79
N GLY A 454 2.63 -9.26 5.07
CA GLY A 454 2.03 -8.19 5.85
C GLY A 454 1.32 -7.18 4.95
N PHE A 455 0.09 -6.83 5.33
CA PHE A 455 -0.74 -5.89 4.61
C PHE A 455 -0.94 -4.60 5.38
N GLN A 456 -0.99 -3.50 4.68
CA GLN A 456 -1.51 -2.27 5.26
C GLN A 456 -2.95 -2.52 5.73
N ASP A 457 -3.25 -2.08 6.95
CA ASP A 457 -4.56 -2.11 7.64
C ASP A 457 -5.17 -3.51 7.86
N ASN A 458 -4.65 -4.55 7.22
CA ASN A 458 -5.28 -5.86 7.15
C ASN A 458 -4.47 -6.99 7.80
N GLY A 459 -3.43 -6.69 8.57
CA GLY A 459 -2.64 -7.66 9.31
C GLY A 459 -1.72 -8.52 8.47
N VAL A 460 -1.27 -9.65 9.04
CA VAL A 460 -0.39 -10.62 8.37
C VAL A 460 -1.16 -11.89 8.04
N TRP A 461 -1.00 -12.37 6.82
CA TRP A 461 -1.67 -13.57 6.33
C TRP A 461 -0.69 -14.57 5.74
N MET A 462 -1.12 -15.82 5.71
CA MET A 462 -0.43 -16.91 5.00
C MET A 462 -1.42 -17.73 4.18
N GLY A 463 -0.98 -18.23 3.03
CA GLY A 463 -1.78 -19.11 2.18
C GLY A 463 -0.94 -19.90 1.18
N PRO A 464 -1.45 -21.04 0.67
CA PRO A 464 -0.70 -21.88 -0.26
C PRO A 464 -0.53 -21.22 -1.63
N SER A 465 0.62 -21.44 -2.26
CA SER A 465 0.99 -20.89 -3.57
C SER A 465 0.10 -21.38 -4.71
N ASP A 466 -0.50 -22.57 -4.58
CA ASP A 466 -1.38 -23.20 -5.57
C ASP A 466 -2.88 -22.93 -5.30
N TYR A 467 -3.19 -21.93 -4.47
CA TYR A 467 -4.59 -21.61 -4.17
C TYR A 467 -5.40 -21.31 -5.42
N THR A 468 -6.48 -22.05 -5.58
CA THR A 468 -7.45 -21.81 -6.64
C THR A 468 -8.84 -21.65 -6.02
N SER A 469 -9.52 -20.54 -6.31
CA SER A 469 -10.89 -20.32 -5.86
C SER A 469 -11.81 -21.43 -6.38
N SER A 470 -12.54 -22.07 -5.50
CA SER A 470 -13.49 -23.14 -5.87
C SER A 470 -14.71 -23.14 -4.95
N LEU A 471 -15.83 -23.67 -5.45
CA LEU A 471 -17.06 -23.83 -4.66
C LEU A 471 -16.90 -24.79 -3.45
N ARG A 472 -15.81 -25.56 -3.40
CA ARG A 472 -15.57 -26.53 -2.30
C ARG A 472 -15.35 -25.87 -0.95
N TRP A 473 -14.83 -24.67 -0.90
CA TRP A 473 -14.63 -23.96 0.36
C TRP A 473 -16.00 -23.66 1.05
N HIS A 474 -17.05 -23.40 0.29
CA HIS A 474 -18.40 -23.24 0.83
C HIS A 474 -18.88 -24.50 1.56
N SER A 475 -18.59 -25.68 1.02
CA SER A 475 -19.01 -26.96 1.58
C SER A 475 -18.10 -27.45 2.71
N SER A 476 -16.80 -27.11 2.67
CA SER A 476 -15.82 -27.48 3.70
C SER A 476 -15.72 -26.48 4.85
N GLY A 477 -16.18 -25.24 4.65
CA GLY A 477 -16.02 -24.13 5.60
C GLY A 477 -14.56 -23.67 5.77
N GLN A 478 -13.67 -24.02 4.82
CA GLN A 478 -12.24 -23.71 4.93
C GLN A 478 -11.84 -22.72 3.85
N TYR A 479 -11.50 -21.50 4.26
CA TYR A 479 -10.75 -20.55 3.47
C TYR A 479 -9.25 -20.83 3.64
N GLN A 480 -8.52 -20.98 2.56
CA GLN A 480 -7.12 -21.46 2.64
C GLN A 480 -6.14 -20.40 3.16
N TRP A 481 -6.40 -19.13 2.92
CA TRP A 481 -5.63 -18.04 3.51
C TRP A 481 -6.04 -17.81 4.96
N LYS A 482 -5.04 -17.67 5.85
CA LYS A 482 -5.24 -17.52 7.30
C LYS A 482 -4.56 -16.27 7.79
N SER A 483 -5.27 -15.46 8.57
CA SER A 483 -4.67 -14.38 9.35
C SER A 483 -3.86 -14.96 10.50
N ILE A 484 -2.63 -14.48 10.69
CA ILE A 484 -1.72 -14.91 11.76
C ILE A 484 -1.35 -13.77 12.71
N TYR A 485 -1.53 -12.52 12.30
CA TYR A 485 -1.28 -11.33 13.13
C TYR A 485 -2.21 -10.18 12.72
N GLY A 486 -2.43 -9.20 13.62
CA GLY A 486 -3.26 -8.02 13.36
C GLY A 486 -2.44 -6.73 13.26
N GLY A 487 -3.13 -5.60 13.05
CA GLY A 487 -2.54 -4.27 12.84
C GLY A 487 -2.11 -4.08 11.38
N ASP A 488 -1.25 -3.08 11.12
CA ASP A 488 -0.51 -3.01 9.86
C ASP A 488 0.54 -4.12 9.85
N GLY A 489 0.29 -5.14 9.04
CA GLY A 489 1.18 -6.30 8.98
C GLY A 489 2.51 -5.94 8.32
N MET A 490 3.61 -6.33 8.97
CA MET A 490 4.96 -6.02 8.55
C MET A 490 5.70 -7.26 8.06
N GLN A 491 7.02 -7.16 7.97
CA GLN A 491 7.91 -8.22 7.51
C GLN A 491 7.69 -9.55 8.24
N THR A 492 7.89 -10.63 7.52
CA THR A 492 7.65 -11.98 8.02
C THR A 492 8.85 -12.88 7.70
N GLU A 493 9.43 -13.51 8.72
CA GLU A 493 10.47 -14.52 8.57
C GLU A 493 9.98 -15.89 9.03
N ILE A 494 10.34 -16.95 8.32
CA ILE A 494 9.88 -18.31 8.58
C ILE A 494 11.06 -19.22 8.90
N ASP A 495 10.97 -19.99 9.97
CA ASP A 495 11.94 -21.02 10.29
C ASP A 495 11.76 -22.23 9.36
N PHE A 496 12.68 -22.42 8.43
CA PHE A 496 12.61 -23.51 7.44
C PHE A 496 12.84 -24.90 8.03
N ARG A 497 13.28 -25.01 9.29
CA ARG A 497 13.46 -26.30 9.97
C ARG A 497 12.13 -26.99 10.27
N ASP A 498 11.08 -26.21 10.57
CA ASP A 498 9.74 -26.71 10.87
C ASP A 498 8.64 -26.13 9.95
N ASN A 499 8.87 -24.99 9.30
CA ASN A 499 7.89 -24.23 8.51
C ASN A 499 6.60 -23.90 9.28
N GLU A 500 6.69 -23.73 10.61
CA GLU A 500 5.58 -23.43 11.51
C GLU A 500 5.90 -22.30 12.45
N THR A 501 7.18 -22.13 12.79
CA THR A 501 7.66 -20.99 13.57
C THR A 501 7.86 -19.79 12.66
N VAL A 502 7.10 -18.71 12.94
CA VAL A 502 7.05 -17.49 12.15
C VAL A 502 7.36 -16.31 13.06
N TYR A 503 8.21 -15.42 12.58
CA TYR A 503 8.53 -14.14 13.20
C TYR A 503 7.87 -13.05 12.39
N THR A 504 6.91 -12.35 12.98
CA THR A 504 6.16 -11.30 12.29
C THR A 504 5.56 -10.31 13.28
N GLY A 505 5.03 -9.20 12.78
CA GLY A 505 4.50 -8.17 13.67
C GLY A 505 3.71 -7.09 12.96
N SER A 506 3.55 -5.99 13.69
CA SER A 506 2.94 -4.76 13.21
C SER A 506 3.91 -3.59 13.34
N GLN A 507 3.47 -2.42 12.93
CA GLN A 507 4.23 -1.19 12.84
C GLN A 507 5.08 -0.88 14.09
N PHE A 508 6.19 -0.18 13.89
CA PHE A 508 7.10 0.29 14.93
C PHE A 508 7.69 -0.83 15.81
N GLY A 509 8.06 -1.96 15.19
CA GLY A 509 8.79 -3.04 15.87
C GLY A 509 7.95 -3.90 16.81
N ASN A 510 6.63 -3.88 16.73
CA ASN A 510 5.76 -4.74 17.53
C ASN A 510 5.74 -6.18 17.00
N TYR A 511 6.85 -6.91 17.17
CA TYR A 511 7.06 -8.25 16.65
C TYR A 511 6.81 -9.37 17.66
N SER A 512 6.41 -10.52 17.16
CA SER A 512 6.21 -11.75 17.92
C SER A 512 6.75 -12.97 17.14
N ARG A 513 7.24 -13.94 17.87
CA ARG A 513 7.42 -15.31 17.40
C ARG A 513 6.12 -16.06 17.59
N ILE A 514 5.62 -16.72 16.54
CA ILE A 514 4.32 -17.41 16.52
C ILE A 514 4.54 -18.82 15.99
N ASN A 515 3.96 -19.83 16.66
CA ASN A 515 3.82 -21.14 16.05
C ASN A 515 2.44 -21.23 15.37
N THR A 516 2.42 -21.33 14.03
CA THR A 516 1.20 -21.30 13.22
C THR A 516 0.31 -22.53 13.40
N ARG A 517 0.83 -23.63 13.96
CA ARG A 517 0.06 -24.85 14.27
C ARG A 517 -0.61 -24.76 15.65
N SER A 518 0.15 -24.43 16.70
CA SER A 518 -0.36 -24.36 18.08
C SER A 518 -1.07 -23.04 18.40
N GLY A 519 -0.75 -21.96 17.68
CA GLY A 519 -1.20 -20.60 17.99
C GLY A 519 -0.41 -19.95 19.14
N GLU A 520 0.62 -20.60 19.67
CA GLU A 520 1.48 -20.04 20.71
C GLU A 520 2.19 -18.80 20.19
N ARG A 521 2.19 -17.74 20.99
CA ARG A 521 2.75 -16.43 20.62
C ARG A 521 3.60 -15.86 21.75
N LYS A 522 4.79 -15.35 21.41
CA LYS A 522 5.71 -14.65 22.32
C LYS A 522 6.18 -13.35 21.68
N ARG A 523 6.02 -12.23 22.40
CA ARG A 523 6.59 -10.93 21.97
C ARG A 523 8.12 -10.99 22.03
N ILE A 524 8.78 -10.42 21.01
CA ILE A 524 10.24 -10.49 20.83
C ILE A 524 10.91 -9.13 20.58
N THR A 525 10.20 -8.01 20.74
CA THR A 525 10.76 -6.66 20.51
C THR A 525 11.85 -6.34 21.52
N PRO A 526 13.07 -5.91 21.12
CA PRO A 526 14.10 -5.41 22.02
C PRO A 526 13.63 -4.20 22.84
N SER A 527 13.97 -4.16 24.12
CA SER A 527 13.62 -3.05 25.02
C SER A 527 14.88 -2.25 25.36
N HIS A 528 14.75 -0.94 25.38
CA HIS A 528 15.81 -0.05 25.91
C HIS A 528 15.81 -0.04 27.43
N VAL A 529 16.89 0.44 28.04
CA VAL A 529 17.04 0.56 29.49
C VAL A 529 16.40 1.88 29.94
N LEU A 530 15.71 1.84 31.09
CA LEU A 530 15.11 3.04 31.67
C LEU A 530 16.18 4.11 31.91
N GLY A 531 15.94 5.31 31.39
CA GLY A 531 16.88 6.44 31.47
C GLY A 531 17.78 6.58 30.24
N GLU A 532 17.80 5.57 29.35
CA GLU A 532 18.36 5.74 28.01
C GLU A 532 17.28 6.31 27.08
N ARG A 533 17.71 6.98 26.02
CA ARG A 533 16.77 7.41 24.97
C ARG A 533 16.10 6.19 24.36
N PRO A 534 14.77 6.23 24.15
CA PRO A 534 14.05 5.16 23.47
C PRO A 534 14.65 4.86 22.09
N TYR A 535 14.59 3.59 21.68
CA TYR A 535 14.94 3.22 20.32
C TYR A 535 13.96 3.86 19.34
N ARG A 536 14.48 4.38 18.24
CA ARG A 536 13.65 4.84 17.12
C ARG A 536 13.37 3.64 16.22
N TRP A 537 12.09 3.31 16.06
CA TRP A 537 11.61 2.22 15.21
C TRP A 537 11.01 2.78 13.94
N ASN A 538 11.36 2.20 12.78
CA ASN A 538 10.68 2.49 11.52
C ASN A 538 9.24 1.98 11.58
N TRP A 539 8.36 2.55 10.77
CA TRP A 539 7.03 1.97 10.53
C TRP A 539 7.17 0.52 10.05
N GLU A 540 7.99 0.30 9.03
CA GLU A 540 8.39 -1.01 8.52
C GLU A 540 9.73 -1.42 9.15
N THR A 541 9.71 -1.78 10.43
CA THR A 541 10.91 -2.19 11.18
C THR A 541 11.52 -3.43 10.56
N PRO A 542 12.82 -3.42 10.15
CA PRO A 542 13.43 -4.57 9.53
C PRO A 542 13.73 -5.67 10.53
N ILE A 543 13.42 -6.92 10.13
CA ILE A 543 13.83 -8.16 10.80
C ILE A 543 14.49 -9.08 9.78
N TYR A 544 15.40 -9.96 10.24
CA TYR A 544 16.03 -10.96 9.39
C TYR A 544 16.41 -12.19 10.20
N LEU A 545 15.98 -13.37 9.73
CA LEU A 545 16.34 -14.68 10.30
C LEU A 545 17.56 -15.23 9.56
N SER A 546 18.68 -15.46 10.27
CA SER A 546 19.92 -15.93 9.66
C SER A 546 19.73 -17.26 8.91
N ARG A 547 20.14 -17.28 7.65
CA ARG A 547 20.10 -18.50 6.83
C ARG A 547 21.15 -19.53 7.28
N HIS A 548 22.21 -19.10 7.96
CA HIS A 548 23.26 -19.98 8.48
C HIS A 548 22.88 -20.68 9.79
N ASN A 549 22.10 -19.99 10.64
CA ASN A 549 21.60 -20.55 11.89
C ASN A 549 20.28 -19.88 12.29
N GLN A 550 19.17 -20.58 12.15
CA GLN A 550 17.83 -20.06 12.38
C GLN A 550 17.45 -19.92 13.88
N ASP A 551 18.41 -20.04 14.80
CA ASP A 551 18.26 -19.53 16.17
C ASP A 551 18.68 -18.05 16.27
N ILE A 552 19.35 -17.51 15.24
CA ILE A 552 19.83 -16.14 15.21
C ILE A 552 18.81 -15.26 14.47
N LEU A 553 18.29 -14.28 15.19
CA LEU A 553 17.37 -13.28 14.68
C LEU A 553 17.98 -11.88 14.83
N TYR A 554 17.93 -11.11 13.76
CA TYR A 554 18.34 -9.70 13.74
C TYR A 554 17.12 -8.78 13.71
N MET A 555 17.20 -7.62 14.39
CA MET A 555 16.21 -6.55 14.33
C MET A 555 16.90 -5.19 14.26
N GLY A 556 16.28 -4.24 13.54
CA GLY A 556 16.77 -2.88 13.37
C GLY A 556 15.87 -1.83 13.98
N SER A 557 16.38 -1.07 14.94
CA SER A 557 15.87 0.25 15.33
C SER A 557 16.71 1.34 14.66
N ASN A 558 17.12 2.39 15.37
CA ASN A 558 18.30 3.19 14.98
C ASN A 558 19.62 2.47 15.31
N LYS A 559 19.54 1.31 15.96
CA LYS A 559 20.65 0.43 16.31
C LYS A 559 20.39 -0.98 15.79
N PHE A 560 21.45 -1.77 15.68
CA PHE A 560 21.37 -3.18 15.33
C PHE A 560 21.27 -4.06 16.58
N HIS A 561 20.31 -4.97 16.59
CA HIS A 561 20.03 -5.94 17.65
C HIS A 561 20.14 -7.35 17.16
N ARG A 562 20.76 -8.24 17.94
CA ARG A 562 20.92 -9.66 17.64
C ARG A 562 20.39 -10.52 18.78
N SER A 563 19.61 -11.53 18.45
CA SER A 563 19.24 -12.63 19.33
C SER A 563 19.95 -13.90 18.86
N LEU A 564 20.43 -14.73 19.81
CA LEU A 564 21.01 -16.06 19.54
C LEU A 564 20.06 -17.19 19.96
N ASN A 565 18.84 -16.87 20.38
CA ASN A 565 17.86 -17.80 20.93
C ASN A 565 16.42 -17.46 20.47
N GLN A 566 16.26 -17.26 19.16
CA GLN A 566 14.95 -17.10 18.51
C GLN A 566 14.15 -15.88 19.02
N GLY A 567 14.82 -14.78 19.37
CA GLY A 567 14.19 -13.56 19.88
C GLY A 567 13.87 -13.59 21.37
N ASP A 568 14.28 -14.61 22.11
CA ASP A 568 14.04 -14.68 23.56
C ASP A 568 14.78 -13.60 24.33
N ASN A 569 15.99 -13.27 23.91
CA ASN A 569 16.81 -12.17 24.42
C ASN A 569 17.55 -11.52 23.25
N PHE A 570 17.76 -10.20 23.34
CA PHE A 570 18.52 -9.44 22.38
C PHE A 570 19.72 -8.76 23.01
N GLU A 571 20.82 -8.70 22.26
CA GLU A 571 21.99 -7.86 22.51
C GLU A 571 21.98 -6.71 21.49
N THR A 572 22.18 -5.48 21.96
CA THR A 572 22.40 -4.32 21.10
C THR A 572 23.90 -4.21 20.78
N LEU A 573 24.28 -4.45 19.53
CA LEU A 573 25.67 -4.60 19.09
C LEU A 573 26.22 -3.36 18.36
N SER A 574 25.42 -2.31 18.18
CA SER A 574 25.90 -1.08 17.53
C SER A 574 25.61 0.17 18.36
N ASN A 575 26.33 1.24 18.06
CA ASN A 575 25.87 2.58 18.31
C ASN A 575 24.74 2.95 17.35
N ASP A 576 24.30 4.21 17.35
CA ASP A 576 23.36 4.73 16.35
C ASP A 576 24.00 4.62 14.95
N LEU A 577 23.34 3.89 14.03
CA LEU A 577 23.79 3.65 12.65
C LEU A 577 23.13 4.59 11.65
N THR A 578 22.52 5.66 12.13
CA THR A 578 21.83 6.70 11.34
C THR A 578 22.51 8.06 11.56
N ASN A 579 22.09 9.09 10.82
CA ASN A 579 22.53 10.47 11.07
C ASN A 579 21.95 11.06 12.38
N GLY A 580 21.12 10.30 13.08
CA GLY A 580 20.38 10.73 14.26
C GLY A 580 18.97 11.24 13.91
N GLY A 581 18.05 11.18 14.88
CA GLY A 581 16.67 11.64 14.68
C GLY A 581 16.57 13.14 14.43
N ILE A 582 15.70 13.54 13.54
CA ILE A 582 15.26 14.93 13.36
C ILE A 582 13.99 15.14 14.22
N LYS A 583 13.84 16.32 14.82
CA LYS A 583 12.62 16.62 15.58
C LYS A 583 11.43 16.69 14.63
N GLY A 584 10.39 15.91 14.92
CA GLY A 584 9.14 15.83 14.18
C GLY A 584 8.19 14.84 14.84
N ASN A 585 7.03 14.65 14.24
CA ASN A 585 6.00 13.72 14.72
C ASN A 585 6.01 12.37 13.97
N VAL A 586 6.97 12.16 13.06
CA VAL A 586 7.18 10.88 12.34
C VAL A 586 8.53 10.32 12.75
N SER A 587 8.58 9.02 13.04
CA SER A 587 9.84 8.34 13.38
C SER A 587 10.80 8.38 12.19
N TYR A 588 12.03 8.90 12.42
CA TYR A 588 13.05 9.10 11.40
C TYR A 588 14.46 8.92 11.98
N GLY A 589 15.45 8.64 11.15
CA GLY A 589 16.76 8.15 11.55
C GLY A 589 16.62 6.73 12.11
N THR A 590 16.12 5.82 11.31
CA THR A 590 15.82 4.43 11.65
C THR A 590 16.38 3.50 10.59
N LEU A 591 16.68 2.25 10.94
CA LEU A 591 17.03 1.22 9.96
C LEU A 591 15.77 0.80 9.19
N THR A 592 15.94 0.58 7.89
CA THR A 592 14.89 0.18 6.95
C THR A 592 15.13 -1.22 6.38
N THR A 593 16.38 -1.67 6.36
CA THR A 593 16.73 -3.01 5.85
C THR A 593 17.89 -3.61 6.63
N ILE A 594 17.85 -4.93 6.80
CA ILE A 594 18.91 -5.78 7.34
C ILE A 594 18.99 -7.01 6.48
N ILE A 595 20.19 -7.39 6.08
CA ILE A 595 20.40 -8.65 5.36
C ILE A 595 21.77 -9.24 5.67
N GLU A 596 21.84 -10.57 5.83
CA GLU A 596 23.08 -11.33 5.94
C GLU A 596 23.39 -12.03 4.62
N SER A 597 24.65 -12.04 4.20
CA SER A 597 25.09 -12.76 3.00
C SER A 597 24.90 -14.27 3.14
N ASP A 598 24.25 -14.90 2.18
CA ASP A 598 24.11 -16.37 2.12
C ASP A 598 25.46 -17.09 1.98
N LEU A 599 26.50 -16.41 1.46
CA LEU A 599 27.83 -16.98 1.23
C LEU A 599 28.77 -16.91 2.44
N LYS A 600 28.46 -16.02 3.42
CA LYS A 600 29.35 -15.82 4.57
C LYS A 600 28.59 -15.42 5.82
N PHE A 601 28.58 -16.29 6.82
CA PHE A 601 28.07 -15.99 8.15
C PHE A 601 28.71 -14.74 8.75
N GLY A 602 27.89 -13.85 9.29
CA GLY A 602 28.32 -12.61 9.94
C GLY A 602 28.73 -11.49 8.98
N LEU A 603 28.58 -11.67 7.66
CA LEU A 603 28.66 -10.59 6.70
C LEU A 603 27.27 -9.95 6.55
N ILE A 604 27.05 -8.83 7.23
CA ILE A 604 25.74 -8.19 7.39
C ILE A 604 25.77 -6.78 6.81
N TYR A 605 24.72 -6.43 6.10
CA TYR A 605 24.47 -5.07 5.61
C TYR A 605 23.22 -4.51 6.27
N VAL A 606 23.23 -3.21 6.57
CA VAL A 606 22.07 -2.46 7.04
C VAL A 606 21.94 -1.14 6.30
N GLY A 607 20.72 -0.72 6.05
CA GLY A 607 20.38 0.57 5.44
C GLY A 607 19.40 1.35 6.31
N SER A 608 19.38 2.67 6.16
CA SER A 608 18.52 3.57 6.93
C SER A 608 17.63 4.46 6.04
N ASP A 609 16.60 5.05 6.65
CA ASP A 609 15.69 6.02 6.03
C ASP A 609 16.37 7.37 5.71
N ASP A 610 17.50 7.65 6.30
CA ASP A 610 18.33 8.86 6.07
C ASP A 610 19.55 8.62 5.18
N GLY A 611 19.60 7.45 4.50
CA GLY A 611 20.52 7.13 3.41
C GLY A 611 21.87 6.58 3.84
N LEU A 612 22.06 6.21 5.11
CA LEU A 612 23.29 5.55 5.52
C LEU A 612 23.23 4.06 5.28
N ILE A 613 24.35 3.51 4.84
CA ILE A 613 24.57 2.08 4.65
C ILE A 613 25.80 1.68 5.43
N HIS A 614 25.67 0.64 6.24
CA HIS A 614 26.77 0.07 7.01
C HIS A 614 26.97 -1.40 6.70
N ILE A 615 28.21 -1.85 6.76
CA ILE A 615 28.59 -3.26 6.66
C ILE A 615 29.25 -3.72 7.95
N SER A 616 28.91 -4.92 8.38
CA SER A 616 29.65 -5.68 9.39
C SER A 616 30.20 -6.96 8.76
N LYS A 617 31.44 -7.32 9.09
CA LYS A 617 32.11 -8.54 8.61
C LYS A 617 32.35 -9.58 9.74
N ASP A 618 31.85 -9.28 10.94
CA ASP A 618 32.08 -9.99 12.21
C ASP A 618 30.80 -10.24 13.04
N GLY A 619 29.65 -10.30 12.37
CA GLY A 619 28.37 -10.63 13.00
C GLY A 619 27.75 -9.50 13.79
N GLY A 620 28.02 -8.26 13.43
CA GLY A 620 27.44 -7.05 14.03
C GLY A 620 28.29 -6.43 15.14
N ILE A 621 29.51 -6.93 15.39
CA ILE A 621 30.38 -6.42 16.46
C ILE A 621 31.03 -5.10 16.07
N SER A 622 31.48 -4.96 14.81
CA SER A 622 32.01 -3.72 14.26
C SER A 622 31.29 -3.32 12.95
N TRP A 623 31.21 -2.02 12.69
CA TRP A 623 30.46 -1.45 11.58
C TRP A 623 31.30 -0.43 10.81
N GLU A 624 31.26 -0.50 9.49
CA GLU A 624 31.92 0.41 8.56
C GLU A 624 30.85 1.09 7.70
N ASN A 625 30.87 2.43 7.62
CA ASN A 625 29.98 3.19 6.74
C ASN A 625 30.49 3.13 5.30
N ILE A 626 29.63 2.70 4.38
CA ILE A 626 29.93 2.48 2.96
C ILE A 626 29.05 3.34 2.02
N SER A 627 28.40 4.39 2.53
CA SER A 627 27.48 5.26 1.77
C SER A 627 28.13 6.51 1.14
N SER A 628 29.43 6.75 1.31
CA SER A 628 30.09 8.03 1.02
C SER A 628 30.03 8.51 -0.45
N SER A 629 29.82 7.60 -1.41
CA SER A 629 29.70 7.91 -2.86
C SER A 629 28.26 7.91 -3.38
N LEU A 630 27.27 7.73 -2.49
CA LEU A 630 25.86 7.65 -2.83
C LEU A 630 25.14 8.99 -2.59
N PRO A 631 23.95 9.21 -3.18
CA PRO A 631 23.12 10.37 -2.87
C PRO A 631 22.75 10.40 -1.39
N ASN A 632 22.84 11.59 -0.78
CA ASN A 632 22.50 11.78 0.63
C ASN A 632 20.99 11.75 0.86
N ASN A 633 20.60 11.33 2.05
CA ASN A 633 19.23 11.39 2.57
C ASN A 633 18.19 10.58 1.76
N MET A 634 18.61 9.67 0.87
CA MET A 634 17.67 8.80 0.16
C MET A 634 17.35 7.56 0.99
N TRP A 635 16.08 7.21 1.09
CA TRP A 635 15.64 6.02 1.78
C TRP A 635 16.29 4.77 1.18
N VAL A 636 16.97 3.97 1.98
CA VAL A 636 17.50 2.66 1.54
C VAL A 636 16.35 1.67 1.49
N SER A 637 15.82 1.42 0.30
CA SER A 637 14.66 0.54 0.10
C SER A 637 15.03 -0.94 -0.03
N GLY A 638 16.24 -1.26 -0.51
CA GLY A 638 16.69 -2.65 -0.63
C GLY A 638 18.22 -2.77 -0.70
N ILE A 639 18.75 -3.77 0.00
CA ILE A 639 20.14 -4.24 -0.13
C ILE A 639 20.11 -5.72 -0.40
N TYR A 640 20.86 -6.19 -1.39
CA TYR A 640 20.90 -7.60 -1.76
C TYR A 640 22.33 -8.08 -2.00
N PRO A 641 22.97 -8.79 -1.04
CA PRO A 641 24.27 -9.44 -1.26
C PRO A 641 24.13 -10.57 -2.27
N SER A 642 25.05 -10.62 -3.25
CA SER A 642 25.04 -11.65 -4.27
C SER A 642 25.15 -13.06 -3.69
N LYS A 643 24.43 -14.00 -4.28
CA LYS A 643 24.51 -15.43 -4.00
C LYS A 643 25.64 -16.13 -4.75
N PHE A 644 26.25 -15.46 -5.72
CA PHE A 644 27.32 -16.01 -6.56
C PHE A 644 28.71 -15.46 -6.21
N LYS A 645 28.75 -14.18 -5.77
CA LYS A 645 30.03 -13.50 -5.48
C LYS A 645 29.98 -12.79 -4.14
N GLN A 646 30.74 -13.25 -3.16
CA GLN A 646 30.72 -12.76 -1.77
C GLN A 646 30.93 -11.24 -1.65
N SER A 647 31.73 -10.63 -2.55
CA SER A 647 32.03 -9.19 -2.52
C SER A 647 31.02 -8.32 -3.28
N ARG A 648 30.10 -8.93 -4.04
CA ARG A 648 29.08 -8.19 -4.79
C ARG A 648 27.87 -7.93 -3.91
N VAL A 649 27.34 -6.70 -4.02
CA VAL A 649 26.09 -6.30 -3.36
C VAL A 649 25.35 -5.33 -4.26
N TYR A 650 24.04 -5.50 -4.37
CA TYR A 650 23.11 -4.62 -5.06
C TYR A 650 22.40 -3.72 -4.07
N LEU A 651 22.00 -2.53 -4.53
CA LEU A 651 21.39 -1.51 -3.71
C LEU A 651 20.28 -0.79 -4.48
N ALA A 652 19.15 -0.61 -3.83
CA ALA A 652 18.06 0.27 -4.27
C ALA A 652 17.87 1.41 -3.26
N LEU A 653 17.74 2.63 -3.78
CA LEU A 653 17.39 3.82 -3.02
C LEU A 653 16.09 4.41 -3.56
N ASN A 654 15.24 4.90 -2.68
CA ASN A 654 13.94 5.49 -3.00
C ASN A 654 13.92 6.97 -2.57
N GLY A 655 13.70 7.86 -3.53
CA GLY A 655 13.66 9.30 -3.32
C GLY A 655 12.25 9.90 -3.18
N TYR A 656 11.20 9.09 -3.21
CA TYR A 656 9.81 9.52 -3.17
C TYR A 656 9.50 10.56 -2.08
N ARG A 657 10.04 10.37 -0.86
CA ARG A 657 9.85 11.30 0.27
C ARG A 657 10.60 12.63 0.15
N TRP A 658 11.32 12.83 -0.94
CA TRP A 658 11.99 14.08 -1.35
C TRP A 658 11.52 14.55 -2.72
N ASP A 659 10.37 14.03 -3.17
CA ASP A 659 9.78 14.34 -4.48
C ASP A 659 10.73 14.02 -5.65
N ASN A 660 11.60 13.02 -5.44
CA ASN A 660 12.57 12.55 -6.42
C ASN A 660 12.19 11.16 -6.92
N PHE A 661 11.60 11.11 -8.09
CA PHE A 661 11.15 9.89 -8.75
C PHE A 661 12.21 9.21 -9.61
N SER A 662 13.47 9.69 -9.61
CA SER A 662 14.55 9.09 -10.39
C SER A 662 14.82 7.65 -9.92
N PRO A 663 14.99 6.68 -10.84
CA PRO A 663 15.40 5.33 -10.47
C PRO A 663 16.83 5.33 -9.95
N MET A 664 17.04 4.78 -8.78
CA MET A 664 18.33 4.75 -8.08
C MET A 664 18.71 3.32 -7.73
N VAL A 665 19.41 2.67 -8.65
CA VAL A 665 19.90 1.28 -8.51
C VAL A 665 21.42 1.27 -8.67
N TYR A 666 22.11 0.56 -7.77
CA TYR A 666 23.57 0.52 -7.74
C TYR A 666 24.06 -0.92 -7.54
N VAL A 667 25.29 -1.19 -7.99
CA VAL A 667 26.04 -2.41 -7.68
C VAL A 667 27.44 -2.05 -7.17
N SER A 668 27.90 -2.80 -6.20
CA SER A 668 29.30 -2.81 -5.75
C SER A 668 29.89 -4.18 -5.94
N GLU A 669 31.15 -4.26 -6.38
CA GLU A 669 31.91 -5.50 -6.56
C GLU A 669 32.94 -5.72 -5.44
N ASP A 670 33.01 -4.82 -4.46
CA ASP A 670 34.03 -4.74 -3.42
C ASP A 670 33.46 -4.48 -2.00
N TYR A 671 32.34 -5.13 -1.67
CA TYR A 671 31.67 -5.03 -0.35
C TYR A 671 31.07 -3.64 -0.06
N GLY A 672 30.73 -2.84 -1.07
CA GLY A 672 30.15 -1.52 -0.89
C GLY A 672 31.19 -0.37 -0.78
N LEU A 673 32.49 -0.65 -0.97
CA LEU A 673 33.50 0.42 -0.93
C LEU A 673 33.37 1.38 -2.12
N ASN A 674 33.03 0.84 -3.29
CA ASN A 674 32.73 1.63 -4.50
C ASN A 674 31.40 1.19 -5.09
N TRP A 675 30.57 2.19 -5.47
CA TRP A 675 29.25 1.96 -6.05
C TRP A 675 29.18 2.45 -7.49
N SER A 676 28.65 1.62 -8.37
CA SER A 676 28.35 1.97 -9.76
C SER A 676 26.84 1.99 -9.99
N LYS A 677 26.32 3.07 -10.58
CA LYS A 677 24.91 3.13 -10.95
C LYS A 677 24.64 2.16 -12.10
N ILE A 678 23.54 1.42 -12.03
CA ILE A 678 23.04 0.49 -13.05
C ILE A 678 21.61 0.85 -13.43
N GLY A 679 21.01 0.18 -14.40
CA GLY A 679 19.61 0.41 -14.78
C GLY A 679 19.36 1.80 -15.39
N HIS A 680 20.26 2.30 -16.23
CA HIS A 680 20.15 3.64 -16.82
C HIS A 680 18.92 3.84 -17.74
N ASN A 681 18.29 2.75 -18.15
CA ASN A 681 17.09 2.74 -19.00
C ASN A 681 15.79 2.47 -18.23
N LEU A 682 15.85 2.35 -16.90
CA LEU A 682 14.63 2.30 -16.08
C LEU A 682 13.84 3.61 -16.23
N PRO A 683 12.51 3.56 -16.21
CA PRO A 683 11.69 4.77 -16.26
C PRO A 683 11.88 5.64 -15.02
N MET A 684 11.32 6.87 -15.06
CA MET A 684 11.35 7.82 -13.94
C MET A 684 10.35 7.39 -12.86
N GLU A 685 10.74 6.35 -12.11
CA GLU A 685 9.94 5.72 -11.06
C GLU A 685 10.82 5.37 -9.87
N PRO A 686 10.34 5.55 -8.64
CA PRO A 686 11.04 5.09 -7.44
C PRO A 686 11.25 3.57 -7.48
N VAL A 687 12.38 3.11 -6.96
CA VAL A 687 12.70 1.69 -6.84
C VAL A 687 12.50 1.24 -5.41
N ASN A 688 11.67 0.21 -5.21
CA ASN A 688 11.32 -0.31 -3.89
C ASN A 688 12.17 -1.53 -3.50
N VAL A 689 12.48 -2.41 -4.46
CA VAL A 689 13.21 -3.66 -4.20
C VAL A 689 14.11 -4.02 -5.37
N ILE A 690 15.25 -4.67 -5.05
CA ILE A 690 16.16 -5.30 -6.00
C ILE A 690 16.58 -6.66 -5.48
N ILE A 691 16.56 -7.69 -6.34
CA ILE A 691 17.05 -9.03 -6.03
C ILE A 691 17.85 -9.63 -7.19
N GLU A 692 18.83 -10.47 -6.87
CA GLU A 692 19.52 -11.34 -7.81
C GLU A 692 18.83 -12.72 -7.84
N ASP A 693 18.71 -13.33 -9.02
CA ASP A 693 18.12 -14.64 -9.17
C ASP A 693 18.92 -15.73 -8.42
N ASN A 694 18.26 -16.86 -8.10
CA ASN A 694 18.90 -17.95 -7.36
C ASN A 694 19.80 -18.86 -8.22
N GLU A 695 19.54 -18.92 -9.54
CA GLU A 695 20.17 -19.87 -10.47
C GLU A 695 21.01 -19.18 -11.56
N ASN A 696 20.74 -17.90 -11.84
CA ASN A 696 21.40 -17.13 -12.90
C ASN A 696 21.92 -15.80 -12.38
N GLU A 697 23.25 -15.66 -12.23
CA GLU A 697 23.89 -14.45 -11.68
C GLU A 697 23.71 -13.20 -12.54
N SER A 698 23.43 -13.34 -13.84
CA SER A 698 23.16 -12.20 -14.72
C SER A 698 21.73 -11.69 -14.65
N LEU A 699 20.83 -12.47 -14.06
CA LEU A 699 19.40 -12.17 -13.96
C LEU A 699 19.10 -11.41 -12.67
N ILE A 700 18.70 -10.14 -12.85
CA ILE A 700 18.36 -9.23 -11.76
C ILE A 700 16.92 -8.77 -11.93
N TYR A 701 16.15 -8.75 -10.84
CA TYR A 701 14.80 -8.21 -10.83
C TYR A 701 14.74 -6.93 -10.00
N VAL A 702 13.91 -5.98 -10.46
CA VAL A 702 13.65 -4.71 -9.78
C VAL A 702 12.15 -4.49 -9.70
N GLY A 703 11.65 -4.15 -8.52
CA GLY A 703 10.28 -3.69 -8.29
C GLY A 703 10.23 -2.17 -8.15
N THR A 704 9.31 -1.53 -8.87
CA THR A 704 9.09 -0.08 -8.90
C THR A 704 7.66 0.27 -8.49
N ASP A 705 7.31 1.54 -8.51
CA ASP A 705 5.92 1.98 -8.23
C ASP A 705 4.92 1.58 -9.34
N HIS A 706 5.39 1.09 -10.51
CA HIS A 706 4.50 0.73 -11.62
C HIS A 706 4.79 -0.64 -12.24
N GLY A 707 5.51 -1.51 -11.54
CA GLY A 707 5.69 -2.90 -11.97
C GLY A 707 7.06 -3.51 -11.72
N VAL A 708 7.32 -4.62 -12.41
CA VAL A 708 8.58 -5.39 -12.32
C VAL A 708 9.38 -5.22 -13.59
N TYR A 709 10.70 -5.09 -13.43
CA TYR A 709 11.66 -5.09 -14.53
C TYR A 709 12.70 -6.18 -14.30
N ALA A 710 13.13 -6.83 -15.38
CA ALA A 710 14.15 -7.87 -15.34
C ALA A 710 15.35 -7.50 -16.24
N SER A 711 16.55 -7.80 -15.77
CA SER A 711 17.80 -7.66 -16.51
C SER A 711 18.43 -9.03 -16.71
N LEU A 712 19.06 -9.25 -17.86
CA LEU A 712 19.83 -10.44 -18.19
C LEU A 712 21.33 -10.15 -18.36
N ASP A 713 21.77 -8.95 -18.00
CA ASP A 713 23.11 -8.44 -18.20
C ASP A 713 23.69 -7.76 -16.93
N PHE A 714 23.44 -8.37 -15.77
CA PHE A 714 23.89 -7.89 -14.45
C PHE A 714 23.36 -6.50 -14.07
N GLY A 715 22.17 -6.15 -14.56
CA GLY A 715 21.53 -4.86 -14.26
C GLY A 715 21.98 -3.70 -15.15
N ASN A 716 22.78 -3.92 -16.21
CA ASN A 716 23.14 -2.83 -17.11
C ASN A 716 21.91 -2.30 -17.86
N THR A 717 21.05 -3.19 -18.37
CA THR A 717 19.78 -2.86 -19.00
C THR A 717 18.64 -3.67 -18.40
N PHE A 718 17.44 -3.07 -18.32
CA PHE A 718 16.23 -3.69 -17.83
C PHE A 718 15.14 -3.67 -18.89
N SER A 719 14.34 -4.75 -18.94
CA SER A 719 13.14 -4.87 -19.75
C SER A 719 11.91 -5.05 -18.84
N PRO A 720 10.74 -4.51 -19.22
CA PRO A 720 9.51 -4.73 -18.46
C PRO A 720 9.19 -6.21 -18.32
N PHE A 721 8.90 -6.66 -17.10
CA PHE A 721 8.39 -7.99 -16.78
C PHE A 721 6.93 -7.84 -16.37
N SER A 722 6.08 -7.39 -17.32
CA SER A 722 4.74 -6.88 -17.03
C SER A 722 3.59 -7.71 -17.64
N LYS A 723 3.87 -8.72 -18.47
CA LYS A 723 2.81 -9.49 -19.13
C LYS A 723 1.98 -10.26 -18.09
N GLY A 724 0.71 -9.88 -17.94
CA GLY A 724 -0.21 -10.44 -16.94
C GLY A 724 -0.09 -9.80 -15.55
N LEU A 725 0.83 -8.84 -15.34
CA LEU A 725 0.91 -8.01 -14.16
C LEU A 725 0.23 -6.66 -14.40
N SER A 726 -0.47 -6.15 -13.41
CA SER A 726 -0.95 -4.76 -13.42
C SER A 726 0.19 -3.79 -13.04
N GLY A 727 0.03 -2.51 -13.37
CA GLY A 727 0.95 -1.44 -12.99
C GLY A 727 0.84 -1.00 -11.53
N ALA A 728 0.54 -1.91 -10.60
CA ALA A 728 0.51 -1.60 -9.17
C ALA A 728 1.93 -1.51 -8.58
N PRO A 729 2.15 -0.69 -7.53
CA PRO A 729 3.45 -0.60 -6.87
C PRO A 729 3.92 -1.98 -6.38
N VAL A 730 5.15 -2.34 -6.71
CA VAL A 730 5.80 -3.59 -6.28
C VAL A 730 6.68 -3.29 -5.08
N HIS A 731 6.30 -3.82 -3.93
CA HIS A 731 7.03 -3.59 -2.68
C HIS A 731 8.11 -4.62 -2.42
N ASP A 732 7.84 -5.89 -2.76
CA ASP A 732 8.79 -6.94 -2.50
C ASP A 732 8.76 -8.06 -3.54
N LEU A 733 9.90 -8.76 -3.69
CA LEU A 733 10.16 -9.82 -4.65
C LEU A 733 10.90 -10.97 -3.98
N VAL A 734 10.42 -12.19 -4.19
CA VAL A 734 11.09 -13.41 -3.68
C VAL A 734 11.12 -14.48 -4.77
N VAL A 735 12.32 -15.03 -5.08
CA VAL A 735 12.44 -16.21 -5.93
C VAL A 735 12.46 -17.47 -5.07
N HIS A 736 11.48 -18.36 -5.26
CA HIS A 736 11.42 -19.62 -4.52
C HIS A 736 12.57 -20.56 -4.95
N PRO A 737 13.48 -20.97 -4.03
CA PRO A 737 14.75 -21.62 -4.42
C PRO A 737 14.58 -23.06 -4.94
N ARG A 738 13.43 -23.72 -4.74
CA ARG A 738 13.14 -25.06 -5.23
C ARG A 738 12.25 -25.08 -6.45
N ASP A 739 11.21 -24.23 -6.45
CA ASP A 739 10.13 -24.28 -7.44
C ASP A 739 10.35 -23.28 -8.59
N ASN A 740 11.36 -22.40 -8.47
CA ASN A 740 11.74 -21.38 -9.46
C ASN A 740 10.57 -20.42 -9.80
N ASP A 741 9.75 -20.14 -8.80
CA ASP A 741 8.68 -19.16 -8.89
C ASP A 741 9.18 -17.80 -8.40
N LEU A 742 8.98 -16.76 -9.20
CA LEU A 742 9.06 -15.37 -8.75
C LEU A 742 7.73 -14.98 -8.12
N VAL A 743 7.75 -14.74 -6.82
CA VAL A 743 6.61 -14.20 -6.06
C VAL A 743 6.74 -12.69 -5.99
N VAL A 744 5.70 -11.97 -6.42
CA VAL A 744 5.65 -10.52 -6.52
C VAL A 744 4.61 -9.97 -5.56
N GLY A 745 5.04 -9.28 -4.50
CA GLY A 745 4.17 -8.59 -3.56
C GLY A 745 3.87 -7.17 -4.02
N THR A 746 2.60 -6.86 -4.26
CA THR A 746 2.19 -5.53 -4.72
C THR A 746 1.42 -4.76 -3.66
N HIS A 747 1.58 -3.44 -3.66
CA HIS A 747 0.81 -2.56 -2.79
C HIS A 747 -0.46 -2.04 -3.49
N GLY A 748 -1.36 -2.98 -3.82
CA GLY A 748 -2.62 -2.62 -4.49
C GLY A 748 -3.31 -3.77 -5.22
N ARG A 749 -2.57 -4.73 -5.77
CA ARG A 749 -3.11 -5.83 -6.55
C ARG A 749 -2.73 -7.21 -5.99
N SER A 750 -2.58 -7.27 -4.66
CA SER A 750 -2.24 -8.50 -3.93
C SER A 750 -0.91 -9.11 -4.39
N VAL A 751 -0.86 -10.43 -4.62
CA VAL A 751 0.35 -11.18 -4.95
C VAL A 751 0.22 -11.88 -6.29
N TYR A 752 1.31 -11.89 -7.05
CA TYR A 752 1.45 -12.68 -8.28
C TYR A 752 2.54 -13.72 -8.12
N ILE A 753 2.41 -14.84 -8.82
CA ILE A 753 3.41 -15.89 -8.89
C ILE A 753 3.67 -16.21 -10.36
N ALA A 754 4.95 -16.19 -10.76
CA ALA A 754 5.37 -16.47 -12.11
C ALA A 754 6.49 -17.52 -12.13
N ASP A 755 6.34 -18.59 -12.91
CA ASP A 755 7.43 -19.55 -13.18
C ASP A 755 8.50 -18.86 -14.03
N VAL A 756 9.70 -18.69 -13.47
CA VAL A 756 10.85 -18.07 -14.12
C VAL A 756 11.92 -19.08 -14.58
N SER A 757 11.62 -20.37 -14.51
CA SER A 757 12.56 -21.45 -14.83
C SER A 757 13.15 -21.37 -16.25
N HIS A 758 12.41 -20.82 -17.22
CA HIS A 758 12.91 -20.61 -18.58
C HIS A 758 13.75 -19.32 -18.68
N LEU A 759 13.39 -18.28 -17.93
CA LEU A 759 14.18 -17.04 -17.86
C LEU A 759 15.56 -17.30 -17.23
N GLN A 760 15.60 -18.13 -16.18
CA GLN A 760 16.84 -18.56 -15.52
C GLN A 760 17.81 -19.31 -16.45
N LYS A 761 17.30 -19.96 -17.51
CA LYS A 761 18.10 -20.70 -18.50
C LYS A 761 18.62 -19.83 -19.64
N ILE A 762 18.31 -18.54 -19.66
CA ILE A 762 18.82 -17.62 -20.67
C ILE A 762 20.27 -17.25 -20.28
N ASP A 763 21.20 -17.73 -21.07
CA ASP A 763 22.63 -17.46 -20.98
C ASP A 763 23.16 -16.79 -22.27
N GLU A 764 24.44 -16.50 -22.35
CA GLU A 764 25.06 -15.96 -23.55
C GLU A 764 24.82 -16.81 -24.81
N THR A 765 24.68 -18.14 -24.62
CA THR A 765 24.42 -19.07 -25.73
C THR A 765 23.02 -18.83 -26.29
N VAL A 766 22.03 -18.62 -25.45
CA VAL A 766 20.65 -18.31 -25.86
C VAL A 766 20.60 -16.91 -26.47
N LEU A 767 21.15 -15.91 -25.80
CA LEU A 767 21.18 -14.51 -26.24
C LEU A 767 21.90 -14.30 -27.58
N SER A 768 22.85 -15.17 -27.93
CA SER A 768 23.57 -15.11 -29.22
C SER A 768 22.76 -15.62 -30.42
N LYS A 769 21.57 -16.16 -30.20
CA LYS A 769 20.72 -16.77 -31.23
C LYS A 769 19.52 -15.92 -31.55
N SER A 770 19.16 -15.83 -32.84
CA SER A 770 17.94 -15.15 -33.28
C SER A 770 16.67 -15.89 -32.81
N LEU A 771 16.73 -17.20 -32.74
CA LEU A 771 15.66 -18.06 -32.20
C LEU A 771 16.25 -19.18 -31.36
N TYR A 772 15.67 -19.46 -30.20
CA TYR A 772 16.05 -20.60 -29.37
C TYR A 772 14.82 -21.30 -28.82
N LEU A 773 14.69 -22.60 -29.10
CA LEU A 773 13.66 -23.47 -28.55
C LEU A 773 14.15 -24.10 -27.26
N PHE A 774 13.41 -23.90 -26.19
CA PHE A 774 13.66 -24.64 -24.96
C PHE A 774 13.12 -26.05 -25.05
N LYS A 775 13.86 -26.99 -24.44
CA LYS A 775 13.46 -28.40 -24.41
C LYS A 775 12.24 -28.60 -23.55
N ASN A 776 11.23 -29.27 -24.08
CA ASN A 776 10.04 -29.62 -23.33
C ASN A 776 10.21 -30.90 -22.51
N ASP A 777 9.47 -31.00 -21.41
CA ASP A 777 9.29 -32.23 -20.66
C ASP A 777 8.49 -33.27 -21.45
N LYS A 778 8.56 -34.54 -21.02
CA LYS A 778 7.79 -35.63 -21.62
C LYS A 778 6.31 -35.42 -21.39
N ILE A 779 5.51 -35.57 -22.43
CA ILE A 779 4.06 -35.43 -22.40
C ILE A 779 3.42 -36.78 -22.06
N LYS A 780 2.54 -36.78 -21.07
CA LYS A 780 1.81 -37.99 -20.68
C LYS A 780 0.60 -38.18 -21.61
N TYR A 781 0.62 -39.27 -22.41
CA TYR A 781 -0.52 -39.63 -23.28
C TYR A 781 -1.77 -39.96 -22.48
N SER A 782 -2.93 -39.55 -23.00
CA SER A 782 -4.23 -40.00 -22.49
C SER A 782 -5.11 -40.53 -23.62
N ASN A 783 -5.63 -41.75 -23.46
CA ASN A 783 -6.60 -42.32 -24.36
C ASN A 783 -7.96 -41.62 -24.33
N ARG A 784 -8.14 -40.64 -23.45
CA ARG A 784 -9.36 -39.81 -23.37
C ARG A 784 -9.31 -38.57 -24.26
N TRP A 785 -8.18 -38.27 -24.91
CA TRP A 785 -8.08 -37.16 -25.84
C TRP A 785 -9.11 -37.32 -26.98
N GLY A 786 -9.85 -36.26 -27.26
CA GLY A 786 -10.96 -36.26 -28.23
C GLY A 786 -12.29 -36.75 -27.67
N SER A 787 -12.31 -37.34 -26.46
CA SER A 787 -13.59 -37.70 -25.82
C SER A 787 -14.20 -36.47 -25.09
N LYS A 788 -15.53 -36.51 -24.91
CA LYS A 788 -16.22 -35.45 -24.17
C LYS A 788 -16.19 -35.75 -22.67
N ASN A 789 -15.99 -34.70 -21.86
CA ASN A 789 -16.16 -34.77 -20.41
C ASN A 789 -17.66 -34.72 -20.06
N TRP A 790 -18.00 -34.82 -18.78
CA TRP A 790 -19.37 -34.77 -18.28
C TRP A 790 -20.12 -33.45 -18.58
N SER A 791 -19.39 -32.33 -18.79
CA SER A 791 -19.97 -31.04 -19.21
C SER A 791 -20.12 -30.89 -20.73
N GLY A 792 -19.75 -31.93 -21.51
CA GLY A 792 -19.83 -31.92 -22.96
C GLY A 792 -18.65 -31.27 -23.69
N GLN A 793 -17.62 -30.81 -22.97
CA GLN A 793 -16.38 -30.24 -23.53
C GLN A 793 -15.44 -31.36 -23.98
N THR A 794 -14.76 -31.16 -25.13
CA THR A 794 -13.72 -32.09 -25.61
C THR A 794 -12.50 -32.05 -24.68
N ILE A 795 -12.00 -33.22 -24.31
CA ILE A 795 -10.72 -33.34 -23.55
C ILE A 795 -9.58 -33.26 -24.58
N GLU A 796 -8.84 -32.18 -24.55
CA GLU A 796 -7.71 -31.92 -25.43
C GLU A 796 -6.39 -32.03 -24.68
N PRO A 797 -5.28 -32.46 -25.30
CA PRO A 797 -3.96 -32.23 -24.75
C PRO A 797 -3.64 -30.75 -24.80
N SER A 798 -2.79 -30.30 -23.88
CA SER A 798 -2.16 -28.99 -23.98
C SER A 798 -0.68 -29.18 -23.74
N ILE A 799 0.13 -28.63 -24.62
CA ILE A 799 1.58 -28.47 -24.46
C ILE A 799 1.90 -27.00 -24.68
N GLN A 800 2.81 -26.49 -23.89
CA GLN A 800 3.37 -25.17 -24.05
C GLN A 800 4.79 -25.28 -24.60
N PHE A 801 5.03 -24.73 -25.79
CA PHE A 801 6.35 -24.55 -26.34
C PHE A 801 6.92 -23.19 -25.95
N VAL A 802 8.16 -23.14 -25.48
CA VAL A 802 8.80 -21.90 -25.07
C VAL A 802 9.91 -21.56 -26.05
N ILE A 803 9.83 -20.34 -26.62
CA ILE A 803 10.73 -19.86 -27.65
C ILE A 803 11.31 -18.52 -27.20
N TYR A 804 12.63 -18.39 -27.20
CA TYR A 804 13.27 -17.08 -27.10
C TYR A 804 13.42 -16.50 -28.52
N SER A 805 13.15 -15.20 -28.66
CA SER A 805 13.33 -14.42 -29.87
C SER A 805 14.13 -13.16 -29.57
N ASP A 806 15.14 -12.85 -30.39
CA ASP A 806 15.96 -11.64 -30.26
C ASP A 806 15.28 -10.36 -30.74
N SER A 807 14.12 -10.50 -31.38
CA SER A 807 13.37 -9.39 -31.99
C SER A 807 11.91 -9.79 -32.23
N ASP A 808 11.05 -8.81 -32.51
CA ASP A 808 9.70 -9.06 -33.01
C ASP A 808 9.79 -9.63 -34.42
N GLN A 809 9.30 -10.86 -34.64
CA GLN A 809 9.43 -11.51 -35.94
C GLN A 809 8.32 -12.53 -36.19
N GLU A 810 8.11 -12.85 -37.50
CA GLU A 810 7.21 -13.95 -37.90
C GLU A 810 8.01 -15.24 -38.06
N ILE A 811 7.42 -16.35 -37.61
CA ILE A 811 7.98 -17.70 -37.75
C ILE A 811 7.00 -18.66 -38.38
N ASP A 812 7.55 -19.68 -39.03
CA ASP A 812 6.83 -20.92 -39.33
C ASP A 812 7.14 -21.95 -38.23
N LEU A 813 6.10 -22.45 -37.54
CA LEU A 813 6.17 -23.48 -36.52
C LEU A 813 5.69 -24.81 -37.14
N THR A 814 6.56 -25.80 -37.20
CA THR A 814 6.26 -27.09 -37.85
C THR A 814 6.51 -28.24 -36.88
N ILE A 815 5.55 -29.15 -36.73
CA ILE A 815 5.72 -30.43 -36.03
C ILE A 815 5.85 -31.54 -37.06
N THR A 816 6.90 -32.37 -36.90
CA THR A 816 7.16 -33.53 -37.79
C THR A 816 7.18 -34.83 -37.05
N ASN A 817 6.84 -35.92 -37.75
CA ASN A 817 7.05 -37.31 -37.33
C ASN A 817 7.64 -38.08 -38.50
N ASN A 818 8.83 -38.67 -38.30
CA ASN A 818 9.59 -39.35 -39.33
C ASN A 818 9.72 -38.50 -40.63
N GLU A 819 10.15 -37.25 -40.46
CA GLU A 819 10.36 -36.27 -41.55
C GLU A 819 9.07 -35.79 -42.26
N LYS A 820 7.89 -36.28 -41.89
CA LYS A 820 6.62 -35.85 -42.43
C LYS A 820 6.01 -34.76 -41.57
N ALA A 821 5.72 -33.60 -42.13
CA ALA A 821 5.01 -32.52 -41.45
C ALA A 821 3.57 -32.94 -41.14
N ILE A 822 3.16 -32.82 -39.88
CA ILE A 822 1.86 -33.14 -39.34
C ILE A 822 1.10 -31.92 -38.85
N TYR A 823 1.84 -30.82 -38.58
CA TYR A 823 1.29 -29.54 -38.19
C TYR A 823 2.17 -28.43 -38.74
N ASN A 824 1.58 -27.34 -39.21
CA ASN A 824 2.33 -26.15 -39.64
C ASN A 824 1.46 -24.91 -39.39
N GLU A 825 2.05 -23.90 -38.71
CA GLU A 825 1.38 -22.66 -38.36
C GLU A 825 2.35 -21.48 -38.46
N LYS A 826 1.83 -20.32 -38.91
CA LYS A 826 2.56 -19.03 -38.82
C LYS A 826 2.23 -18.32 -37.52
N ARG A 827 3.25 -17.87 -36.83
CA ARG A 827 3.11 -17.12 -35.56
C ARG A 827 3.96 -15.88 -35.58
N LYS A 828 3.46 -14.82 -34.91
CA LYS A 828 4.27 -13.69 -34.52
C LYS A 828 4.86 -13.97 -33.14
N LEU A 829 6.15 -13.68 -33.00
CA LEU A 829 6.86 -13.66 -31.72
C LEU A 829 7.19 -12.22 -31.37
N ASP A 830 7.08 -11.91 -30.09
CA ASP A 830 7.60 -10.68 -29.51
C ASP A 830 9.05 -10.91 -29.08
N TYR A 831 9.84 -9.83 -28.95
CA TYR A 831 11.16 -9.89 -28.31
C TYR A 831 11.08 -10.57 -26.94
N GLY A 832 12.01 -11.48 -26.64
CA GLY A 832 12.09 -12.22 -25.37
C GLY A 832 11.45 -13.61 -25.42
N LEU A 833 10.86 -14.05 -24.29
CA LEU A 833 10.24 -15.36 -24.15
C LEU A 833 8.79 -15.35 -24.66
N ASN A 834 8.49 -16.31 -25.53
CA ASN A 834 7.19 -16.55 -26.09
C ASN A 834 6.68 -17.92 -25.68
N PHE A 835 5.45 -18.00 -25.17
CA PHE A 835 4.79 -19.22 -24.72
C PHE A 835 3.67 -19.57 -25.69
N ILE A 836 3.87 -20.65 -26.45
CA ILE A 836 2.92 -21.07 -27.50
C ILE A 836 2.21 -22.34 -27.05
N GLU A 837 0.93 -22.23 -26.77
CA GLU A 837 0.07 -23.39 -26.50
C GLU A 837 -0.28 -24.11 -27.78
N ASN A 838 -0.22 -25.45 -27.77
CA ASN A 838 -0.62 -26.32 -28.85
C ASN A 838 -1.42 -27.52 -28.32
N ASN A 839 -2.49 -27.84 -28.96
CA ASN A 839 -3.36 -28.97 -28.60
C ASN A 839 -2.98 -30.32 -29.21
N LEU A 840 -1.84 -30.38 -29.89
CA LEU A 840 -1.32 -31.60 -30.54
C LEU A 840 -2.34 -32.30 -31.49
N TYR A 841 -3.15 -31.52 -32.19
CA TYR A 841 -4.13 -32.02 -33.16
C TYR A 841 -3.52 -32.07 -34.56
N ASP A 842 -3.52 -33.27 -35.15
CA ASP A 842 -3.10 -33.51 -36.53
C ASP A 842 -4.33 -33.31 -37.44
N GLU A 843 -4.39 -32.16 -38.11
CA GLU A 843 -5.49 -31.81 -39.02
C GLU A 843 -5.56 -32.72 -40.25
N ASN A 844 -4.42 -33.30 -40.73
CA ASN A 844 -4.36 -34.18 -41.85
C ASN A 844 -5.02 -35.54 -41.59
N ASN A 845 -4.95 -36.00 -40.31
CA ASN A 845 -5.48 -37.29 -39.88
C ASN A 845 -6.71 -37.15 -38.98
N GLU A 846 -7.20 -35.92 -38.73
CA GLU A 846 -8.35 -35.60 -37.92
C GLU A 846 -8.31 -36.24 -36.50
N LYS A 847 -7.11 -36.28 -35.86
CA LYS A 847 -6.89 -36.90 -34.57
C LYS A 847 -5.75 -36.24 -33.78
N TYR A 848 -5.76 -36.41 -32.47
CA TYR A 848 -4.66 -36.03 -31.64
C TYR A 848 -3.44 -36.95 -31.80
N LEU A 849 -2.22 -36.39 -31.57
CA LEU A 849 -1.00 -37.15 -31.74
C LEU A 849 -0.96 -38.37 -30.78
N SER A 850 -0.41 -39.48 -31.25
CA SER A 850 -0.28 -40.73 -30.51
C SER A 850 1.07 -40.76 -29.74
N LYS A 851 1.26 -41.83 -28.95
CA LYS A 851 2.57 -42.10 -28.31
C LYS A 851 3.67 -42.15 -29.36
N GLY A 852 4.79 -41.51 -29.10
CA GLY A 852 5.91 -41.49 -30.05
C GLY A 852 6.84 -40.29 -29.82
N LYS A 853 7.86 -40.23 -30.68
CA LYS A 853 8.81 -39.12 -30.76
C LYS A 853 8.42 -38.18 -31.90
N TYR A 854 8.52 -36.89 -31.64
CA TYR A 854 8.18 -35.84 -32.59
C TYR A 854 9.28 -34.80 -32.57
N GLU A 855 9.42 -34.10 -33.69
CA GLU A 855 10.31 -32.92 -33.78
C GLU A 855 9.46 -31.66 -33.95
N LEU A 856 9.82 -30.63 -33.17
CA LEU A 856 9.32 -29.27 -33.35
C LEU A 856 10.43 -28.43 -33.98
N GLN A 857 10.14 -27.81 -35.10
CA GLN A 857 11.00 -26.87 -35.76
C GLN A 857 10.33 -25.49 -35.82
N VAL A 858 11.07 -24.46 -35.49
CA VAL A 858 10.69 -23.05 -35.75
C VAL A 858 11.70 -22.45 -36.73
N THR A 859 11.17 -21.73 -37.73
CA THR A 859 11.99 -21.10 -38.76
C THR A 859 11.51 -19.67 -39.00
N ASN A 860 12.39 -18.70 -38.99
CA ASN A 860 12.07 -17.32 -39.33
C ASN A 860 12.20 -17.01 -40.84
N LEU A 861 11.84 -15.79 -41.25
CA LEU A 861 11.89 -15.35 -42.66
C LEU A 861 13.31 -15.39 -43.23
N ASP A 862 14.36 -15.20 -42.40
CA ASP A 862 15.77 -15.28 -42.76
C ASP A 862 16.31 -16.72 -42.84
N LYS A 863 15.42 -17.71 -42.74
CA LYS A 863 15.70 -19.16 -42.74
C LYS A 863 16.59 -19.63 -41.58
N TYR A 864 16.71 -18.85 -40.50
CA TYR A 864 17.27 -19.38 -39.29
C TYR A 864 16.27 -20.33 -38.64
N SER A 865 16.71 -21.51 -38.22
CA SER A 865 15.85 -22.52 -37.59
C SER A 865 16.42 -23.07 -36.31
N SER A 866 15.52 -23.32 -35.35
CA SER A 866 15.81 -24.05 -34.11
C SER A 866 14.92 -25.29 -34.05
N ILE A 867 15.48 -26.44 -33.62
CA ILE A 867 14.78 -27.74 -33.62
C ILE A 867 14.95 -28.40 -32.27
N ILE A 868 13.87 -28.98 -31.74
CA ILE A 868 13.90 -29.85 -30.55
C ILE A 868 13.10 -31.14 -30.80
N GLU A 869 13.52 -32.24 -30.17
CA GLU A 869 12.71 -33.44 -30.06
C GLU A 869 11.86 -33.38 -28.78
N PHE A 870 10.58 -33.81 -28.90
CA PHE A 870 9.70 -34.05 -27.75
C PHE A 870 9.06 -35.43 -27.83
N GLU A 871 8.63 -35.97 -26.69
CA GLU A 871 8.12 -37.35 -26.59
C GLU A 871 6.75 -37.39 -25.92
N ILE A 872 5.80 -38.08 -26.52
CA ILE A 872 4.50 -38.41 -25.94
C ILE A 872 4.55 -39.87 -25.46
N ASN A 873 4.45 -40.07 -24.14
CA ASN A 873 4.60 -41.41 -23.49
C ASN A 873 3.29 -42.05 -23.04
#